data_0cc0b6f678bf19bef61aadd309fc42bd
#
_entry.id   0cc0b6f678bf19bef61aadd309fc42bd
#
_cell.length_a   1.000
_cell.length_b   1.000
_cell.length_c   1.000
_cell.angle_alpha   90.00
_cell.angle_beta   90.00
_cell.angle_gamma   90.00
#
_symmetry.space_group_name_H-M   'P 1'
#
loop_
_entity.id
_entity.type
_entity.pdbx_description
1 polymer ?
#
loop_
_entity_poly.entity_id
_entity_poly.type
_entity_poly.pdbx_seq_one_letter_code
_entity_poly.pdbx_strand_id
1 'polypeptide(L)'
;MKQVLVCILCLSVSLHAFGQRNYNGPYSGKFLDRVAFPIGGMGAGMFCLEGTGAVSHMSVRHHMDFFNEPGMFAAIHLKGVKNGSKVLEIKCPDWKKFGRPKSGRGNGQTLLGMPRFDNGQFTSRFPFAEIVLQDQDIPIDIRITGWSPFIPTDADNSGLPVGALEYTFTNTSDEAVEAVFYYGANNNFMSANHKTAAASILPTATGFILTQEAVPDGREPWVEGHFAIFTGDPATVVNHCWFRSVWFDPLTFAWRDISEGKLTSNPPSNDAKAASLAVPLKLGRGESKTVKVHLAWYVPSSGNHIGGDARNDRDRGPCYDPADYEGIPYYYKPWYASRFEGINDVIAYWRAHYDDLRKKSELFAEAFHASTLPPEVTEAVAANLSILKSPTVMRQHDGRLWCWEGNNDSSGSCHGTCTHVWNYVQALPHLFPDMERTLRETEFMVDQDSRGHQTFRANLPIRPVEHGFHAACDGQFGGIVKAYRDWRISGDTEWIKRLYPLIKSSIDYCIRTWDPKEKGVIEEPHHNTYDIEFWGPEGMSMSFYAAALRTMVELSKTFRDDPTRYESLLHKCLAYMNGKLFNGEYFVQEIRWTDLQVPDPTQQERYYRGYSPEETAVLMQEGPKYQLGKGCLSDGVIGGWMIRTAGLDDPMDQEKTASHLRSVHRYNYLPSMKNHANPQRPTFAMGADDGGLVLCSWPHGGQPSRPFVYSNEVWTGIEYQVAAHLIFLGETEKGLEIIRTVRNRYDGRVRNPFNEYECGHWYARAMSSYSLLQALTGIRYDAVDKTLYIDPATDGDFTSFLSTAGGFGTVELKNGKPAVTTYYGNIDIRHCMLRGKKAKVRTVNL
;
A
#
# COMPACT_ATOMS: atom_id res chain seq x y z
N MET A 1 -24.62 -34.11 -46.45
CA MET A 1 -23.26 -34.01 -45.89
C MET A 1 -22.76 -32.59 -45.67
N LYS A 2 -23.53 -31.52 -45.88
CA LYS A 2 -23.13 -30.11 -45.64
C LYS A 2 -23.77 -29.49 -44.38
N GLN A 3 -24.70 -30.16 -43.70
CA GLN A 3 -25.42 -29.63 -42.52
C GLN A 3 -24.84 -30.13 -41.17
N VAL A 4 -23.95 -31.12 -41.18
CA VAL A 4 -23.34 -31.67 -39.96
C VAL A 4 -22.02 -30.98 -39.59
N LEU A 5 -21.40 -30.24 -40.54
CA LEU A 5 -20.13 -29.54 -40.31
C LEU A 5 -20.30 -28.17 -39.64
N VAL A 6 -21.47 -27.58 -39.64
CA VAL A 6 -21.75 -26.25 -39.03
C VAL A 6 -22.03 -26.36 -37.53
N CYS A 7 -22.53 -27.48 -37.03
CA CYS A 7 -22.80 -27.68 -35.61
C CYS A 7 -21.54 -28.04 -34.80
N ILE A 8 -20.44 -28.56 -35.41
CA ILE A 8 -19.22 -28.92 -34.71
C ILE A 8 -18.32 -27.69 -34.53
N LEU A 9 -18.42 -26.66 -35.37
CA LEU A 9 -17.65 -25.42 -35.21
C LEU A 9 -18.22 -24.47 -34.14
N CYS A 10 -19.52 -24.60 -33.82
CA CYS A 10 -20.14 -23.82 -32.74
C CYS A 10 -19.94 -24.41 -31.34
N LEU A 11 -19.58 -25.70 -31.23
CA LEU A 11 -19.33 -26.35 -29.93
C LEU A 11 -17.87 -26.22 -29.45
N SER A 12 -16.95 -25.85 -30.32
CA SER A 12 -15.53 -25.67 -29.93
C SER A 12 -15.21 -24.26 -29.42
N VAL A 13 -16.11 -23.31 -29.52
CA VAL A 13 -15.93 -21.95 -29.01
C VAL A 13 -16.53 -21.77 -27.61
N SER A 14 -17.34 -22.72 -27.12
CA SER A 14 -18.06 -22.60 -25.84
C SER A 14 -17.36 -23.24 -24.64
N LEU A 15 -16.16 -23.80 -24.78
CA LEU A 15 -15.46 -24.53 -23.69
C LEU A 15 -14.29 -23.75 -23.05
N HIS A 16 -14.06 -22.49 -23.45
CA HIS A 16 -12.99 -21.67 -22.85
C HIS A 16 -13.51 -20.41 -22.10
N ALA A 17 -14.81 -20.33 -21.79
CA ALA A 17 -15.41 -19.13 -21.17
C ALA A 17 -15.79 -19.30 -19.68
N PHE A 18 -15.22 -20.24 -18.96
CA PHE A 18 -15.43 -20.35 -17.51
C PHE A 18 -14.10 -20.17 -16.78
N GLY A 19 -13.76 -18.91 -16.36
CA GLY A 19 -12.75 -18.79 -15.35
C GLY A 19 -11.90 -17.55 -15.20
N GLN A 20 -11.81 -16.63 -16.15
CA GLN A 20 -10.99 -15.44 -15.94
C GLN A 20 -11.83 -14.15 -15.90
N ARG A 21 -11.63 -13.32 -14.86
CA ARG A 21 -12.17 -11.97 -14.77
C ARG A 21 -11.36 -11.03 -15.69
N ASN A 22 -12.03 -10.08 -16.32
CA ASN A 22 -11.35 -9.02 -17.04
C ASN A 22 -10.69 -8.05 -16.03
N TYR A 23 -9.43 -7.71 -16.25
CA TYR A 23 -8.76 -6.68 -15.43
C TYR A 23 -9.51 -5.36 -15.54
N ASN A 24 -9.59 -4.62 -14.42
CA ASN A 24 -10.40 -3.42 -14.22
C ASN A 24 -11.92 -3.63 -14.45
N GLY A 25 -12.35 -4.84 -14.73
CA GLY A 25 -13.77 -5.20 -14.89
C GLY A 25 -14.44 -5.47 -13.55
N PRO A 26 -15.77 -5.69 -13.58
CA PRO A 26 -16.51 -5.97 -12.36
C PRO A 26 -16.14 -7.31 -11.74
N TYR A 27 -16.21 -7.36 -10.42
CA TYR A 27 -16.19 -8.57 -9.62
C TYR A 27 -17.62 -9.04 -9.43
N SER A 28 -17.91 -10.32 -9.68
CA SER A 28 -19.23 -10.93 -9.54
C SER A 28 -19.14 -12.39 -9.08
N GLY A 29 -20.20 -12.92 -8.49
CA GLY A 29 -20.25 -14.29 -8.00
C GLY A 29 -19.14 -14.56 -7.00
N LYS A 30 -18.35 -15.61 -7.21
CA LYS A 30 -17.24 -15.99 -6.29
C LYS A 30 -16.09 -14.97 -6.23
N PHE A 31 -15.94 -14.12 -7.23
CA PHE A 31 -14.93 -13.04 -7.21
C PHE A 31 -15.24 -11.93 -6.20
N LEU A 32 -16.43 -11.92 -5.59
CA LEU A 32 -16.81 -10.99 -4.51
C LEU A 32 -16.38 -11.48 -3.12
N ASP A 33 -16.06 -12.76 -2.96
CA ASP A 33 -15.95 -13.44 -1.67
C ASP A 33 -14.92 -12.81 -0.73
N ARG A 34 -13.81 -12.27 -1.29
CA ARG A 34 -12.71 -11.67 -0.52
C ARG A 34 -12.52 -10.18 -0.77
N VAL A 35 -13.35 -9.57 -1.62
CA VAL A 35 -13.24 -8.13 -1.87
C VAL A 35 -13.52 -7.33 -0.60
N ALA A 36 -12.55 -6.48 -0.21
CA ALA A 36 -12.69 -5.48 0.84
C ALA A 36 -11.85 -4.26 0.45
N PHE A 37 -12.51 -3.16 0.10
CA PHE A 37 -11.91 -1.96 -0.44
C PHE A 37 -11.72 -0.91 0.66
N PRO A 38 -10.48 -0.42 0.92
CA PRO A 38 -10.19 0.53 1.98
C PRO A 38 -10.78 1.92 1.72
N ILE A 39 -11.48 2.46 2.71
CA ILE A 39 -12.03 3.80 2.77
C ILE A 39 -11.48 4.46 4.03
N GLY A 40 -10.71 5.53 3.88
CA GLY A 40 -10.07 6.23 4.99
C GLY A 40 -9.01 7.21 4.49
N GLY A 41 -8.32 7.87 5.40
CA GLY A 41 -7.30 8.85 5.09
C GLY A 41 -5.88 8.33 5.33
N MET A 42 -4.92 8.85 4.59
CA MET A 42 -3.50 8.56 4.77
C MET A 42 -3.03 8.92 6.19
N GLY A 43 -2.69 7.92 6.99
CA GLY A 43 -2.33 8.08 8.40
C GLY A 43 -3.51 8.28 9.36
N ALA A 44 -4.76 8.16 8.90
CA ALA A 44 -5.94 8.34 9.72
C ALA A 44 -6.68 7.05 10.10
N GLY A 45 -6.28 5.92 9.53
CA GLY A 45 -6.99 4.66 9.65
C GLY A 45 -8.06 4.49 8.57
N MET A 46 -8.76 3.35 8.59
CA MET A 46 -9.72 2.97 7.56
C MET A 46 -10.84 2.08 8.10
N PHE A 47 -11.86 1.92 7.27
CA PHE A 47 -12.75 0.77 7.22
C PHE A 47 -12.79 0.24 5.78
N CYS A 48 -13.31 -0.97 5.56
CA CYS A 48 -13.47 -1.50 4.20
C CYS A 48 -14.93 -1.65 3.82
N LEU A 49 -15.25 -1.28 2.57
CA LEU A 49 -16.47 -1.68 1.88
C LEU A 49 -16.22 -3.02 1.19
N GLU A 50 -16.93 -4.05 1.59
CA GLU A 50 -16.79 -5.38 1.00
C GLU A 50 -17.53 -5.50 -0.32
N GLY A 51 -17.10 -6.43 -1.15
CA GLY A 51 -17.81 -6.77 -2.40
C GLY A 51 -19.26 -7.19 -2.22
N THR A 52 -19.63 -7.56 -1.00
CA THR A 52 -21.00 -7.89 -0.60
C THR A 52 -21.88 -6.69 -0.23
N GLY A 53 -21.32 -5.51 -0.03
CA GLY A 53 -21.98 -4.32 0.51
C GLY A 53 -21.83 -4.16 2.03
N ALA A 54 -21.27 -5.14 2.72
CA ALA A 54 -21.01 -5.07 4.16
C ALA A 54 -19.82 -4.14 4.48
N VAL A 55 -19.74 -3.69 5.73
CA VAL A 55 -18.59 -2.95 6.28
C VAL A 55 -17.76 -3.87 7.18
N SER A 56 -16.43 -3.81 6.98
CA SER A 56 -15.49 -4.62 7.77
C SER A 56 -14.15 -3.92 7.96
N HIS A 57 -13.17 -4.61 8.55
CA HIS A 57 -11.79 -4.13 8.74
C HIS A 57 -11.73 -2.75 9.42
N MET A 58 -12.61 -2.49 10.38
CA MET A 58 -12.69 -1.22 11.10
C MET A 58 -11.41 -0.97 11.90
N SER A 59 -10.53 -0.16 11.39
CA SER A 59 -9.16 0.08 11.85
C SER A 59 -8.92 1.56 12.11
N VAL A 60 -9.73 2.17 12.98
CA VAL A 60 -9.72 3.61 13.26
C VAL A 60 -9.02 3.98 14.57
N ARG A 61 -8.46 2.99 15.30
CA ARG A 61 -7.75 3.16 16.58
C ARG A 61 -6.23 2.95 16.46
N HIS A 62 -5.64 3.33 15.32
CA HIS A 62 -4.18 3.26 15.04
C HIS A 62 -3.59 1.85 15.05
N HIS A 63 -4.39 0.86 14.75
CA HIS A 63 -3.96 -0.51 14.49
C HIS A 63 -4.93 -1.20 13.52
N MET A 64 -4.47 -2.28 12.89
CA MET A 64 -5.26 -3.10 12.01
C MET A 64 -6.11 -4.09 12.80
N ASP A 65 -7.36 -4.29 12.39
CA ASP A 65 -8.18 -5.43 12.79
C ASP A 65 -8.82 -6.07 11.54
N PHE A 66 -8.21 -7.15 11.08
CA PHE A 66 -8.58 -7.81 9.83
C PHE A 66 -9.93 -8.54 9.92
N PHE A 67 -10.30 -9.04 11.07
CA PHE A 67 -11.53 -9.80 11.29
C PHE A 67 -12.64 -9.00 11.97
N ASN A 68 -12.46 -7.72 12.12
CA ASN A 68 -13.44 -6.83 12.72
C ASN A 68 -14.64 -6.62 11.78
N GLU A 69 -15.83 -6.86 12.33
CA GLU A 69 -17.10 -6.49 11.72
C GLU A 69 -17.85 -5.57 12.72
N PRO A 70 -17.96 -4.27 12.39
CA PRO A 70 -18.38 -3.27 13.38
C PRO A 70 -19.87 -3.32 13.75
N GLY A 71 -20.67 -4.17 13.10
CA GLY A 71 -22.11 -4.21 13.31
C GLY A 71 -22.83 -2.98 12.75
N MET A 72 -22.29 -2.39 11.71
CA MET A 72 -22.92 -1.33 10.93
C MET A 72 -23.61 -1.93 9.70
N PHE A 73 -24.79 -1.45 9.34
CA PHE A 73 -25.49 -1.92 8.16
C PHE A 73 -26.48 -0.90 7.61
N ALA A 74 -26.72 -0.98 6.33
CA ALA A 74 -27.81 -0.29 5.64
C ALA A 74 -28.96 -1.26 5.32
N ALA A 75 -30.18 -0.76 5.33
CA ALA A 75 -31.37 -1.52 4.95
C ALA A 75 -32.38 -0.63 4.21
N ILE A 76 -33.31 -1.25 3.49
CA ILE A 76 -34.42 -0.57 2.85
C ILE A 76 -35.71 -1.30 3.17
N HIS A 77 -36.82 -0.53 3.24
CA HIS A 77 -38.19 -1.03 3.24
C HIS A 77 -38.96 -0.37 2.08
N LEU A 78 -39.60 -1.17 1.24
CA LEU A 78 -40.48 -0.69 0.18
C LEU A 78 -41.94 -0.93 0.58
N LYS A 79 -42.76 0.11 0.65
CA LYS A 79 -44.15 0.04 1.05
C LYS A 79 -44.98 -0.70 0.02
N GLY A 80 -45.73 -1.67 0.51
CA GLY A 80 -46.64 -2.47 -0.34
C GLY A 80 -45.97 -3.52 -1.23
N VAL A 81 -44.62 -3.65 -1.16
CA VAL A 81 -43.88 -4.65 -1.92
C VAL A 81 -43.68 -5.90 -1.05
N LYS A 82 -44.05 -7.07 -1.58
CA LYS A 82 -43.80 -8.35 -0.93
C LYS A 82 -42.30 -8.56 -0.86
N ASN A 83 -41.79 -9.00 0.30
CA ASN A 83 -40.33 -9.13 0.60
C ASN A 83 -39.55 -7.81 0.45
N GLY A 84 -40.23 -6.66 0.56
CA GLY A 84 -39.68 -5.33 0.32
C GLY A 84 -38.73 -4.81 1.40
N SER A 85 -38.41 -5.60 2.43
CA SER A 85 -37.46 -5.21 3.49
C SER A 85 -36.21 -6.08 3.42
N LYS A 86 -35.07 -5.46 3.08
CA LYS A 86 -33.79 -6.16 2.91
C LYS A 86 -32.62 -5.31 3.44
N VAL A 87 -31.58 -5.95 3.97
CA VAL A 87 -30.29 -5.28 4.14
C VAL A 87 -29.63 -5.08 2.78
N LEU A 88 -28.92 -3.96 2.62
CA LEU A 88 -28.27 -3.58 1.35
C LEU A 88 -26.95 -4.32 1.16
N GLU A 89 -27.05 -5.64 1.20
CA GLU A 89 -25.96 -6.58 1.05
C GLU A 89 -26.45 -7.77 0.20
N ILE A 90 -25.49 -8.44 -0.47
CA ILE A 90 -25.72 -9.75 -1.07
C ILE A 90 -25.34 -10.87 -0.11
N LYS A 91 -25.45 -12.11 -0.54
CA LYS A 91 -25.14 -13.31 0.24
C LYS A 91 -23.76 -13.21 0.90
N CYS A 92 -23.70 -13.41 2.19
CA CYS A 92 -22.45 -13.51 2.94
C CYS A 92 -21.59 -14.69 2.45
N PRO A 93 -20.29 -14.50 2.20
CA PRO A 93 -19.39 -15.57 1.77
C PRO A 93 -19.28 -16.70 2.80
N ASP A 94 -19.18 -17.95 2.31
CA ASP A 94 -19.18 -19.12 3.17
C ASP A 94 -17.97 -19.18 4.13
N TRP A 95 -16.81 -18.63 3.72
CA TRP A 95 -15.63 -18.56 4.58
C TRP A 95 -15.85 -17.72 5.84
N LYS A 96 -16.72 -16.72 5.81
CA LYS A 96 -17.10 -15.93 6.98
C LYS A 96 -17.98 -16.67 7.96
N LYS A 97 -18.76 -17.64 7.46
CA LYS A 97 -19.66 -18.44 8.29
C LYS A 97 -18.93 -19.55 9.03
N PHE A 98 -17.99 -20.23 8.34
CA PHE A 98 -17.45 -21.50 8.80
C PHE A 98 -15.93 -21.58 8.86
N GLY A 99 -15.17 -20.68 8.26
CA GLY A 99 -13.74 -20.80 8.05
C GLY A 99 -12.84 -19.81 8.79
N ARG A 100 -13.39 -18.83 9.49
CA ARG A 100 -12.60 -17.81 10.18
C ARG A 100 -12.45 -18.11 11.68
N PRO A 101 -11.47 -17.51 12.37
CA PRO A 101 -11.38 -17.59 13.82
C PRO A 101 -12.69 -17.18 14.51
N LYS A 102 -13.08 -17.90 15.55
CA LYS A 102 -14.31 -17.71 16.35
C LYS A 102 -15.62 -18.03 15.59
N SER A 103 -15.59 -18.64 14.43
CA SER A 103 -16.80 -19.00 13.65
C SER A 103 -17.47 -20.32 14.10
N GLY A 104 -16.95 -21.01 15.11
CA GLY A 104 -17.46 -22.31 15.56
C GLY A 104 -18.91 -22.31 16.11
N ARG A 105 -19.52 -21.14 16.33
CA ARG A 105 -20.93 -20.97 16.73
C ARG A 105 -21.80 -20.39 15.62
N GLY A 106 -21.33 -20.42 14.36
CA GLY A 106 -21.77 -19.49 13.35
C GLY A 106 -21.20 -18.10 13.64
N ASN A 107 -21.31 -17.17 12.72
CA ASN A 107 -20.78 -15.83 12.94
C ASN A 107 -21.86 -14.93 13.55
N GLY A 108 -21.77 -14.64 14.82
CA GLY A 108 -22.73 -13.79 15.53
C GLY A 108 -22.62 -12.28 15.24
N GLN A 109 -21.66 -11.84 14.45
CA GLN A 109 -21.44 -10.41 14.17
C GLN A 109 -21.96 -9.97 12.79
N THR A 110 -22.07 -10.87 11.83
CA THR A 110 -22.71 -10.57 10.56
C THR A 110 -24.22 -10.68 10.68
N LEU A 111 -24.95 -9.88 9.92
CA LEU A 111 -26.42 -9.94 9.86
C LEU A 111 -26.92 -11.14 9.01
N LEU A 112 -26.37 -12.32 9.24
CA LEU A 112 -26.63 -13.53 8.45
C LEU A 112 -28.12 -13.93 8.39
N GLY A 113 -28.85 -13.68 9.46
CA GLY A 113 -30.28 -14.00 9.56
C GLY A 113 -31.21 -13.01 8.87
N MET A 114 -30.67 -11.93 8.27
CA MET A 114 -31.47 -10.91 7.63
C MET A 114 -31.61 -11.18 6.12
N PRO A 115 -32.78 -10.84 5.50
CA PRO A 115 -32.95 -10.96 4.06
C PRO A 115 -32.01 -10.02 3.32
N ARG A 116 -31.46 -10.50 2.19
CA ARG A 116 -30.47 -9.82 1.37
C ARG A 116 -30.90 -9.79 -0.09
N PHE A 117 -30.17 -9.00 -0.88
CA PHE A 117 -30.31 -8.97 -2.33
C PHE A 117 -29.76 -10.25 -2.97
N ASP A 118 -30.35 -10.65 -4.10
CA ASP A 118 -30.00 -11.90 -4.79
C ASP A 118 -28.63 -11.80 -5.47
N ASN A 119 -28.34 -10.66 -6.11
CA ASN A 119 -27.17 -10.46 -6.95
C ASN A 119 -26.49 -9.10 -6.69
N GLY A 120 -25.20 -9.04 -6.97
CA GLY A 120 -24.47 -7.80 -6.98
C GLY A 120 -23.19 -7.88 -7.82
N GLN A 121 -22.70 -6.71 -8.17
CA GLN A 121 -21.43 -6.52 -8.84
C GLN A 121 -20.65 -5.42 -8.16
N PHE A 122 -19.35 -5.63 -7.96
CA PHE A 122 -18.44 -4.65 -7.41
C PHE A 122 -17.48 -4.16 -8.50
N THR A 123 -17.28 -2.85 -8.60
CA THR A 123 -16.30 -2.22 -9.49
C THR A 123 -15.46 -1.23 -8.71
N SER A 124 -14.16 -1.18 -8.98
CA SER A 124 -13.24 -0.18 -8.40
C SER A 124 -12.71 0.76 -9.47
N ARG A 125 -12.82 2.05 -9.18
CA ARG A 125 -12.09 3.14 -9.85
C ARG A 125 -11.42 3.97 -8.76
N PHE A 126 -10.33 3.45 -8.17
CA PHE A 126 -9.67 4.08 -7.03
C PHE A 126 -9.60 5.61 -7.18
N PRO A 127 -10.01 6.42 -6.18
CA PRO A 127 -10.37 6.06 -4.80
C PRO A 127 -11.83 5.69 -4.56
N PHE A 128 -12.62 5.42 -5.61
CA PHE A 128 -14.03 5.03 -5.53
C PHE A 128 -14.20 3.53 -5.70
N ALA A 129 -15.14 2.98 -4.92
CA ALA A 129 -15.68 1.65 -5.08
C ALA A 129 -17.17 1.72 -5.29
N GLU A 130 -17.70 0.93 -6.21
CA GLU A 130 -19.13 0.90 -6.54
C GLU A 130 -19.67 -0.52 -6.44
N ILE A 131 -20.85 -0.66 -5.82
CA ILE A 131 -21.59 -1.91 -5.79
C ILE A 131 -22.98 -1.65 -6.37
N VAL A 132 -23.39 -2.48 -7.32
CA VAL A 132 -24.75 -2.49 -7.84
C VAL A 132 -25.44 -3.73 -7.27
N LEU A 133 -26.58 -3.52 -6.57
CA LEU A 133 -27.41 -4.57 -6.01
C LEU A 133 -28.67 -4.74 -6.86
N GLN A 134 -29.03 -5.98 -7.16
CA GLN A 134 -30.25 -6.35 -7.94
C GLN A 134 -30.98 -7.50 -7.28
N ASP A 135 -32.31 -7.43 -7.35
CA ASP A 135 -33.21 -8.43 -6.78
C ASP A 135 -34.50 -8.48 -7.57
N GLN A 136 -35.05 -9.68 -7.76
CA GLN A 136 -36.29 -9.86 -8.57
C GLN A 136 -37.52 -9.34 -7.87
N ASP A 137 -37.54 -9.33 -6.53
CA ASP A 137 -38.70 -8.87 -5.74
C ASP A 137 -38.69 -7.35 -5.54
N ILE A 138 -37.56 -6.66 -5.82
CA ILE A 138 -37.35 -5.24 -5.51
C ILE A 138 -37.31 -4.41 -6.79
N PRO A 139 -38.34 -3.56 -7.06
CA PRO A 139 -38.44 -2.75 -8.29
C PRO A 139 -37.58 -1.47 -8.20
N ILE A 140 -36.41 -1.54 -7.61
CA ILE A 140 -35.44 -0.45 -7.46
C ILE A 140 -34.03 -1.01 -7.69
N ASP A 141 -33.30 -0.41 -8.62
CA ASP A 141 -31.84 -0.60 -8.69
C ASP A 141 -31.15 0.20 -7.60
N ILE A 142 -30.22 -0.43 -6.91
CA ILE A 142 -29.46 0.21 -5.83
C ILE A 142 -27.99 0.22 -6.17
N ARG A 143 -27.38 1.40 -6.10
CA ARG A 143 -25.94 1.60 -6.23
C ARG A 143 -25.37 2.14 -4.94
N ILE A 144 -24.33 1.50 -4.43
CA ILE A 144 -23.56 1.95 -3.27
C ILE A 144 -22.22 2.44 -3.78
N THR A 145 -21.89 3.71 -3.54
CA THR A 145 -20.56 4.27 -3.85
C THR A 145 -19.82 4.57 -2.55
N GLY A 146 -18.72 3.85 -2.32
CA GLY A 146 -17.85 4.06 -1.18
C GLY A 146 -16.60 4.84 -1.56
N TRP A 147 -16.23 5.89 -0.80
CA TRP A 147 -15.04 6.67 -1.09
C TRP A 147 -14.54 7.48 0.12
N SER A 148 -13.31 7.93 0.03
CA SER A 148 -12.71 8.95 0.90
C SER A 148 -11.75 9.81 0.06
N PRO A 149 -11.40 11.03 0.48
CA PRO A 149 -10.53 11.90 -0.30
C PRO A 149 -9.19 11.24 -0.64
N PHE A 150 -8.77 11.39 -1.90
CA PHE A 150 -7.44 11.04 -2.36
C PHE A 150 -7.07 11.98 -3.51
N ILE A 151 -6.23 12.96 -3.18
CA ILE A 151 -5.88 14.07 -4.06
C ILE A 151 -4.36 14.16 -4.06
N PRO A 152 -3.68 13.61 -5.07
CA PRO A 152 -2.23 13.76 -5.19
C PRO A 152 -1.81 15.22 -5.00
N THR A 153 -0.70 15.44 -4.28
CA THR A 153 -0.16 16.73 -3.83
C THR A 153 -0.89 17.40 -2.66
N ASP A 154 -2.09 16.94 -2.28
CA ASP A 154 -2.85 17.44 -1.13
C ASP A 154 -2.92 16.35 -0.04
N ALA A 155 -1.82 16.18 0.68
CA ALA A 155 -1.70 15.18 1.75
C ALA A 155 -2.64 15.46 2.93
N ASP A 156 -2.96 16.71 3.17
CA ASP A 156 -3.79 17.13 4.29
C ASP A 156 -5.25 16.72 4.11
N ASN A 157 -5.81 16.93 2.93
CA ASN A 157 -7.15 16.48 2.64
C ASN A 157 -7.21 14.96 2.36
N SER A 158 -6.13 14.38 1.82
CA SER A 158 -6.02 12.93 1.65
C SER A 158 -5.80 12.18 2.98
N GLY A 159 -5.45 12.89 4.06
CA GLY A 159 -5.23 12.35 5.41
C GLY A 159 -6.39 12.58 6.39
N LEU A 160 -7.56 13.01 5.92
CA LEU A 160 -8.73 13.25 6.77
C LEU A 160 -9.29 11.95 7.36
N PRO A 161 -9.71 11.93 8.63
CA PRO A 161 -10.34 10.78 9.27
C PRO A 161 -11.82 10.68 8.87
N VAL A 162 -12.09 10.49 7.57
CA VAL A 162 -13.44 10.52 7.00
C VAL A 162 -13.64 9.48 5.89
N GLY A 163 -14.90 9.16 5.63
CA GLY A 163 -15.36 8.38 4.49
C GLY A 163 -16.82 8.67 4.18
N ALA A 164 -17.28 8.19 3.04
CA ALA A 164 -18.68 8.27 2.65
C ALA A 164 -19.16 6.98 2.01
N LEU A 165 -20.43 6.67 2.26
CA LEU A 165 -21.21 5.66 1.55
C LEU A 165 -22.43 6.35 0.94
N GLU A 166 -22.48 6.44 -0.39
CA GLU A 166 -23.58 7.06 -1.12
C GLU A 166 -24.50 5.96 -1.64
N TYR A 167 -25.76 5.99 -1.23
CA TYR A 167 -26.77 5.02 -1.64
C TYR A 167 -27.71 5.68 -2.65
N THR A 168 -27.59 5.28 -3.91
CA THR A 168 -28.46 5.77 -5.00
C THR A 168 -29.53 4.73 -5.31
N PHE A 169 -30.79 5.16 -5.23
CA PHE A 169 -31.99 4.37 -5.47
C PHE A 169 -32.63 4.83 -6.77
N THR A 170 -32.81 3.95 -7.74
CA THR A 170 -33.45 4.26 -9.03
C THR A 170 -34.69 3.38 -9.20
N ASN A 171 -35.85 4.00 -9.30
CA ASN A 171 -37.12 3.27 -9.54
C ASN A 171 -37.15 2.71 -10.96
N THR A 172 -37.16 1.39 -11.07
CA THR A 172 -37.22 0.66 -12.36
C THR A 172 -38.63 0.27 -12.77
N SER A 173 -39.64 0.55 -11.94
CA SER A 173 -41.06 0.24 -12.24
C SER A 173 -41.78 1.37 -12.96
N ASP A 174 -42.95 1.07 -13.48
CA ASP A 174 -43.83 2.05 -14.12
C ASP A 174 -44.63 2.90 -13.12
N GLU A 175 -44.66 2.53 -11.84
CA GLU A 175 -45.41 3.22 -10.80
C GLU A 175 -44.47 3.93 -9.82
N ALA A 176 -45.00 4.92 -9.09
CA ALA A 176 -44.20 5.56 -8.01
C ALA A 176 -43.99 4.59 -6.84
N VAL A 177 -42.77 4.57 -6.31
CA VAL A 177 -42.36 3.76 -5.16
C VAL A 177 -42.15 4.63 -3.93
N GLU A 178 -42.78 4.25 -2.81
CA GLU A 178 -42.46 4.80 -1.47
C GLU A 178 -41.57 3.82 -0.71
N ALA A 179 -40.47 4.31 -0.19
CA ALA A 179 -39.53 3.48 0.57
C ALA A 179 -38.95 4.25 1.78
N VAL A 180 -38.34 3.52 2.67
CA VAL A 180 -37.54 4.09 3.77
C VAL A 180 -36.16 3.45 3.75
N PHE A 181 -35.13 4.27 3.64
CA PHE A 181 -33.74 3.87 3.82
C PHE A 181 -33.38 3.94 5.29
N TYR A 182 -32.62 2.95 5.78
CA TYR A 182 -32.09 2.91 7.14
C TYR A 182 -30.58 2.68 7.15
N TYR A 183 -29.89 3.31 8.12
CA TYR A 183 -28.50 3.00 8.44
C TYR A 183 -28.36 2.87 9.95
N GLY A 184 -27.95 1.70 10.43
CA GLY A 184 -27.81 1.39 11.84
C GLY A 184 -26.40 1.02 12.23
N ALA A 185 -26.03 1.31 13.48
CA ALA A 185 -24.75 0.93 14.06
C ALA A 185 -24.88 0.70 15.58
N ASN A 186 -24.12 -0.26 16.09
CA ASN A 186 -23.91 -0.39 17.54
C ASN A 186 -22.56 0.19 17.95
N ASN A 187 -22.39 0.46 19.26
CA ASN A 187 -21.17 1.10 19.77
C ASN A 187 -20.06 0.10 20.14
N ASN A 188 -20.16 -1.16 19.77
CA ASN A 188 -19.22 -2.19 20.23
C ASN A 188 -17.79 -1.97 19.73
N PHE A 189 -17.61 -1.43 18.52
CA PHE A 189 -16.27 -1.20 17.93
C PHE A 189 -15.58 0.04 18.47
N MET A 190 -16.33 1.03 19.02
CA MET A 190 -15.77 2.20 19.68
C MET A 190 -15.56 2.00 21.17
N SER A 191 -16.32 1.10 21.81
CA SER A 191 -16.14 0.80 23.22
C SER A 191 -14.99 -0.19 23.44
N ALA A 192 -13.87 0.28 23.96
CA ALA A 192 -12.89 -0.61 24.57
C ALA A 192 -13.46 -1.17 25.88
N ASN A 193 -13.13 -2.43 26.23
CA ASN A 193 -13.52 -3.05 27.50
C ASN A 193 -12.80 -2.37 28.68
N HIS A 194 -13.23 -1.15 29.03
CA HIS A 194 -12.70 -0.40 30.14
C HIS A 194 -13.77 -0.18 31.21
N LYS A 195 -13.45 -0.53 32.48
CA LYS A 195 -14.43 -0.50 33.56
C LYS A 195 -14.88 0.91 33.98
N THR A 196 -14.09 1.93 33.69
CA THR A 196 -14.32 3.31 34.17
C THR A 196 -14.59 4.31 33.07
N ALA A 197 -14.33 3.99 31.81
CA ALA A 197 -14.60 4.90 30.67
C ALA A 197 -16.02 4.64 30.15
N ALA A 198 -16.85 5.67 30.15
CA ALA A 198 -18.22 5.59 29.69
C ALA A 198 -18.27 5.53 28.16
N ALA A 199 -19.04 4.59 27.61
CA ALA A 199 -19.41 4.57 26.21
C ALA A 199 -20.87 5.04 26.07
N SER A 200 -21.11 5.99 25.17
CA SER A 200 -22.43 6.58 24.94
C SER A 200 -22.69 6.88 23.48
N ILE A 201 -23.91 7.32 23.17
CA ILE A 201 -24.30 7.77 21.83
C ILE A 201 -24.82 9.21 21.96
N LEU A 202 -24.12 10.13 21.29
CA LEU A 202 -24.45 11.55 21.32
C LEU A 202 -25.22 11.95 20.05
N PRO A 203 -26.14 12.94 20.14
CA PRO A 203 -26.88 13.41 18.97
C PRO A 203 -26.03 14.34 18.09
N THR A 204 -26.32 14.33 16.78
CA THR A 204 -25.99 15.40 15.84
C THR A 204 -27.25 15.79 15.08
N ALA A 205 -27.21 16.88 14.32
CA ALA A 205 -28.41 17.43 13.65
C ALA A 205 -29.16 16.41 12.78
N THR A 206 -28.46 15.53 12.06
CA THR A 206 -29.03 14.53 11.14
C THR A 206 -28.35 13.16 11.30
N GLY A 207 -27.96 12.82 12.53
CA GLY A 207 -27.24 11.58 12.81
C GLY A 207 -26.85 11.44 14.27
N PHE A 208 -25.82 10.66 14.54
CA PHE A 208 -25.36 10.35 15.87
C PHE A 208 -23.84 10.13 15.93
N ILE A 209 -23.26 10.22 17.12
CA ILE A 209 -21.84 9.97 17.39
C ILE A 209 -21.76 8.80 18.36
N LEU A 210 -21.11 7.72 17.96
CA LEU A 210 -20.68 6.64 18.83
C LEU A 210 -19.43 7.09 19.57
N THR A 211 -19.42 7.08 20.90
CA THR A 211 -18.33 7.66 21.66
C THR A 211 -17.91 6.79 22.82
N GLN A 212 -16.65 6.83 23.15
CA GLN A 212 -16.08 6.44 24.42
C GLN A 212 -15.24 7.58 24.95
N GLU A 213 -15.51 7.99 26.19
CA GLU A 213 -14.79 9.07 26.84
C GLU A 213 -13.38 8.65 27.28
N ALA A 214 -12.55 9.66 27.52
CA ALA A 214 -11.24 9.45 28.14
C ALA A 214 -11.36 8.83 29.54
N VAL A 215 -10.36 8.07 29.95
CA VAL A 215 -10.27 7.57 31.31
C VAL A 215 -10.03 8.76 32.26
N PRO A 216 -10.79 8.90 33.36
CA PRO A 216 -10.70 10.09 34.21
C PRO A 216 -9.32 10.37 34.81
N ASP A 217 -8.49 9.35 35.00
CA ASP A 217 -7.14 9.50 35.56
C ASP A 217 -6.04 9.78 34.49
N GLY A 218 -6.43 9.81 33.20
CA GLY A 218 -5.53 10.11 32.09
C GLY A 218 -4.44 9.09 31.81
N ARG A 219 -4.42 7.93 32.48
CA ARG A 219 -3.37 6.93 32.32
C ARG A 219 -3.45 6.11 31.03
N GLU A 220 -4.64 6.08 30.43
CA GLU A 220 -4.90 5.33 29.20
C GLU A 220 -5.55 6.24 28.13
N PRO A 221 -4.78 7.22 27.58
CA PRO A 221 -5.31 8.20 26.64
C PRO A 221 -5.84 7.58 25.33
N TRP A 222 -5.43 6.35 25.01
CA TRP A 222 -5.91 5.61 23.83
C TRP A 222 -7.34 5.07 23.95
N VAL A 223 -7.97 5.18 25.13
CA VAL A 223 -9.36 4.73 25.35
C VAL A 223 -10.34 5.70 24.69
N GLU A 224 -10.05 7.00 24.68
CA GLU A 224 -10.90 8.01 24.03
C GLU A 224 -11.10 7.71 22.55
N GLY A 225 -12.34 7.88 22.06
CA GLY A 225 -12.62 7.74 20.64
C GLY A 225 -14.07 8.05 20.29
N HIS A 226 -14.25 8.65 19.11
CA HIS A 226 -15.53 9.11 18.60
C HIS A 226 -15.70 8.71 17.14
N PHE A 227 -16.91 8.27 16.77
CA PHE A 227 -17.24 7.92 15.38
C PHE A 227 -18.63 8.45 15.04
N ALA A 228 -18.70 9.39 14.14
CA ALA A 228 -19.94 10.04 13.71
C ALA A 228 -20.51 9.39 12.45
N ILE A 229 -21.83 9.21 12.44
CA ILE A 229 -22.64 8.73 11.31
C ILE A 229 -23.80 9.72 11.11
N PHE A 230 -23.85 10.38 9.95
CA PHE A 230 -24.84 11.41 9.68
C PHE A 230 -25.12 11.54 8.18
N THR A 231 -26.23 12.24 7.85
CA THR A 231 -26.60 12.55 6.47
C THR A 231 -26.66 14.07 6.26
N GLY A 232 -26.77 14.50 5.00
CA GLY A 232 -27.14 15.86 4.64
C GLY A 232 -28.63 16.04 4.35
N ASP A 233 -29.46 14.98 4.41
CA ASP A 233 -30.89 15.04 4.09
C ASP A 233 -31.68 15.57 5.30
N PRO A 234 -32.40 16.70 5.17
CA PRO A 234 -33.17 17.29 6.27
C PRO A 234 -34.36 16.44 6.70
N ALA A 235 -34.81 15.48 5.88
CA ALA A 235 -35.87 14.55 6.23
C ALA A 235 -35.37 13.36 7.10
N THR A 236 -34.11 13.36 7.46
CA THR A 236 -33.52 12.27 8.29
C THR A 236 -34.18 12.24 9.67
N VAL A 237 -34.69 11.09 10.04
CA VAL A 237 -35.19 10.80 11.38
C VAL A 237 -34.15 9.94 12.10
N VAL A 238 -33.76 10.34 13.32
CA VAL A 238 -32.73 9.63 14.08
C VAL A 238 -33.31 8.96 15.32
N ASN A 239 -33.04 7.68 15.44
CA ASN A 239 -33.28 6.87 16.63
C ASN A 239 -31.95 6.75 17.41
N HIS A 240 -31.76 7.57 18.45
CA HIS A 240 -30.53 7.61 19.23
C HIS A 240 -30.43 6.49 20.28
N CYS A 241 -31.49 5.72 20.46
CA CYS A 241 -31.49 4.64 21.44
C CYS A 241 -32.43 3.53 20.99
N TRP A 242 -31.85 2.44 20.53
CA TRP A 242 -32.62 1.22 20.27
C TRP A 242 -33.23 0.66 21.56
N PHE A 243 -34.15 -0.30 21.42
CA PHE A 243 -34.75 -0.96 22.58
C PHE A 243 -33.68 -1.45 23.57
N ARG A 244 -33.79 -0.99 24.81
CA ARG A 244 -32.81 -1.28 25.88
C ARG A 244 -33.12 -2.61 26.52
N SER A 245 -32.41 -3.63 26.12
CA SER A 245 -32.47 -4.97 26.66
C SER A 245 -31.17 -5.73 26.43
N VAL A 246 -31.16 -7.00 26.81
CA VAL A 246 -30.02 -7.89 26.66
C VAL A 246 -30.21 -8.84 25.49
N TRP A 247 -29.17 -9.53 25.10
CA TRP A 247 -29.12 -10.51 24.04
C TRP A 247 -29.43 -9.92 22.67
N PHE A 248 -30.46 -10.43 21.98
CA PHE A 248 -30.80 -10.08 20.60
C PHE A 248 -32.02 -9.13 20.48
N ASP A 249 -32.62 -8.75 21.62
CA ASP A 249 -33.83 -7.91 21.60
C ASP A 249 -33.62 -6.56 20.90
N PRO A 250 -32.52 -5.84 21.09
CA PRO A 250 -32.33 -4.55 20.40
C PRO A 250 -32.42 -4.67 18.88
N LEU A 251 -31.75 -5.65 18.30
CA LEU A 251 -31.78 -5.89 16.85
C LEU A 251 -33.14 -6.44 16.40
N THR A 252 -33.78 -7.28 17.20
CA THR A 252 -35.13 -7.80 16.92
C THR A 252 -36.15 -6.67 16.78
N PHE A 253 -36.12 -5.69 17.67
CA PHE A 253 -37.03 -4.53 17.63
C PHE A 253 -36.65 -3.56 16.50
N ALA A 254 -35.36 -3.30 16.28
CA ALA A 254 -34.90 -2.47 15.18
C ALA A 254 -35.31 -3.07 13.82
N TRP A 255 -35.17 -4.41 13.65
CA TRP A 255 -35.60 -5.06 12.42
C TRP A 255 -37.12 -5.04 12.23
N ARG A 256 -37.90 -5.17 13.29
CA ARG A 256 -39.35 -5.01 13.23
C ARG A 256 -39.71 -3.60 12.72
N ASP A 257 -39.11 -2.57 13.27
CA ASP A 257 -39.35 -1.18 12.81
C ASP A 257 -38.96 -0.99 11.36
N ILE A 258 -37.83 -1.56 10.91
CA ILE A 258 -37.41 -1.57 9.50
C ILE A 258 -38.42 -2.31 8.64
N SER A 259 -38.87 -3.49 9.05
CA SER A 259 -39.79 -4.32 8.26
C SER A 259 -41.19 -3.71 8.15
N GLU A 260 -41.56 -2.81 9.03
CA GLU A 260 -42.82 -2.06 9.01
C GLU A 260 -42.68 -0.66 8.42
N GLY A 261 -41.48 -0.25 8.00
CA GLY A 261 -41.23 1.06 7.43
C GLY A 261 -41.42 2.23 8.42
N LYS A 262 -41.19 1.98 9.71
CA LYS A 262 -41.38 2.98 10.78
C LYS A 262 -40.25 3.98 10.83
N LEU A 263 -40.58 5.26 11.02
CA LEU A 263 -39.66 6.34 11.31
C LEU A 263 -39.56 6.55 12.82
N THR A 264 -38.89 5.62 13.51
CA THR A 264 -38.75 5.64 14.97
C THR A 264 -37.75 6.71 15.39
N SER A 265 -38.11 7.55 16.36
CA SER A 265 -37.24 8.59 16.94
C SER A 265 -37.24 8.49 18.45
N ASN A 266 -36.25 7.84 19.01
CA ASN A 266 -36.02 7.83 20.45
C ASN A 266 -34.95 8.86 20.82
N PRO A 267 -35.10 9.57 21.95
CA PRO A 267 -34.08 10.52 22.42
C PRO A 267 -32.80 9.79 22.87
N PRO A 268 -31.67 10.51 22.99
CA PRO A 268 -30.44 9.97 23.56
C PRO A 268 -30.65 9.39 24.96
N SER A 269 -29.90 8.36 25.30
CA SER A 269 -29.88 7.74 26.63
C SER A 269 -28.45 7.31 26.96
N ASN A 270 -28.01 7.48 28.19
CA ASN A 270 -26.65 7.17 28.63
C ASN A 270 -26.30 5.68 28.53
N ASP A 271 -27.33 4.81 28.49
CA ASP A 271 -27.17 3.37 28.34
C ASP A 271 -27.47 2.84 26.95
N ALA A 272 -27.62 3.75 25.96
CA ALA A 272 -27.82 3.39 24.56
C ALA A 272 -26.61 2.58 24.02
N LYS A 273 -26.91 1.43 23.43
CA LYS A 273 -25.88 0.54 22.82
C LYS A 273 -25.84 0.61 21.30
N ALA A 274 -26.88 1.11 20.67
CA ALA A 274 -27.01 1.22 19.23
C ALA A 274 -27.93 2.40 18.85
N ALA A 275 -27.72 2.94 17.65
CA ALA A 275 -28.54 3.98 17.06
C ALA A 275 -28.75 3.72 15.57
N SER A 276 -29.70 4.44 14.96
CA SER A 276 -29.93 4.39 13.54
C SER A 276 -30.51 5.72 13.02
N LEU A 277 -30.32 5.95 11.73
CA LEU A 277 -30.99 6.99 11.00
C LEU A 277 -31.90 6.39 9.93
N ALA A 278 -32.98 7.08 9.58
CA ALA A 278 -33.93 6.69 8.56
C ALA A 278 -34.23 7.86 7.65
N VAL A 279 -34.30 7.62 6.34
CA VAL A 279 -34.61 8.63 5.33
C VAL A 279 -35.78 8.16 4.47
N PRO A 280 -36.93 8.85 4.48
CA PRO A 280 -38.05 8.51 3.62
C PRO A 280 -37.72 8.87 2.17
N LEU A 281 -38.11 7.97 1.27
CA LEU A 281 -37.90 8.09 -0.17
C LEU A 281 -39.27 8.02 -0.89
N LYS A 282 -39.41 8.89 -1.87
CA LYS A 282 -40.52 8.79 -2.84
C LYS A 282 -39.93 8.99 -4.22
N LEU A 283 -40.07 7.97 -5.07
CA LEU A 283 -39.44 7.91 -6.37
C LEU A 283 -40.52 7.72 -7.44
N GLY A 284 -40.67 8.69 -8.30
CA GLY A 284 -41.47 8.55 -9.54
C GLY A 284 -40.84 7.54 -10.50
N ARG A 285 -41.53 7.20 -11.56
CA ARG A 285 -41.00 6.30 -12.62
C ARG A 285 -39.67 6.80 -13.15
N GLY A 286 -38.64 5.96 -13.11
CA GLY A 286 -37.28 6.27 -13.57
C GLY A 286 -36.54 7.31 -12.73
N GLU A 287 -37.11 7.79 -11.63
CA GLU A 287 -36.49 8.76 -10.76
C GLU A 287 -35.38 8.11 -9.90
N SER A 288 -34.33 8.85 -9.68
CA SER A 288 -33.23 8.46 -8.81
C SER A 288 -33.04 9.45 -7.65
N LYS A 289 -32.80 8.94 -6.44
CA LYS A 289 -32.41 9.73 -5.28
C LYS A 289 -31.18 9.11 -4.61
N THR A 290 -30.20 9.95 -4.22
CA THR A 290 -29.01 9.54 -3.50
C THR A 290 -29.09 10.01 -2.04
N VAL A 291 -28.90 9.08 -1.11
CA VAL A 291 -28.69 9.35 0.31
C VAL A 291 -27.20 9.22 0.60
N LYS A 292 -26.55 10.33 1.00
CA LYS A 292 -25.14 10.36 1.37
C LYS A 292 -25.02 10.10 2.88
N VAL A 293 -24.42 8.97 3.25
CA VAL A 293 -24.06 8.65 4.64
C VAL A 293 -22.61 9.05 4.84
N HIS A 294 -22.41 10.07 5.66
CA HIS A 294 -21.11 10.61 6.04
C HIS A 294 -20.59 9.87 7.27
N LEU A 295 -19.34 9.45 7.21
CA LEU A 295 -18.61 8.79 8.28
C LEU A 295 -17.41 9.66 8.65
N ALA A 296 -17.22 9.90 9.95
CA ALA A 296 -16.09 10.68 10.44
C ALA A 296 -15.65 10.12 11.80
N TRP A 297 -14.35 10.13 12.09
CA TRP A 297 -13.86 9.65 13.37
C TRP A 297 -12.80 10.59 13.95
N TYR A 298 -12.63 10.49 15.26
CA TYR A 298 -11.63 11.22 16.01
C TYR A 298 -11.14 10.36 17.17
N VAL A 299 -9.90 9.89 17.06
CA VAL A 299 -9.20 9.13 18.09
C VAL A 299 -7.89 9.84 18.36
N PRO A 300 -7.85 10.72 19.37
CA PRO A 300 -6.77 11.71 19.50
C PRO A 300 -5.43 11.13 19.96
N SER A 301 -5.41 9.92 20.48
CA SER A 301 -4.18 9.29 20.99
C SER A 301 -4.18 7.78 20.78
N SER A 302 -3.02 7.17 20.98
CA SER A 302 -2.82 5.72 20.92
C SER A 302 -1.95 5.25 22.09
N GLY A 303 -1.85 3.92 22.28
CA GLY A 303 -0.86 3.32 23.17
C GLY A 303 0.48 3.01 22.51
N ASN A 304 0.71 3.50 21.29
CA ASN A 304 1.92 3.20 20.54
C ASN A 304 3.10 4.06 21.00
N HIS A 305 4.11 3.41 21.57
CA HIS A 305 5.44 3.92 21.85
C HIS A 305 6.41 2.82 21.48
N ILE A 306 7.15 2.99 20.38
CA ILE A 306 7.88 1.93 19.70
C ILE A 306 9.33 2.34 19.50
N GLY A 307 10.23 1.36 19.59
CA GLY A 307 11.66 1.52 19.39
C GLY A 307 12.45 1.88 20.65
N GLY A 308 13.76 1.82 20.55
CA GLY A 308 14.71 2.10 21.63
C GLY A 308 15.30 3.51 21.51
N ASP A 309 15.29 4.26 22.62
CA ASP A 309 15.78 5.63 22.65
C ASP A 309 17.31 5.70 22.57
N ALA A 310 17.83 6.78 21.99
CA ALA A 310 19.27 7.08 21.94
C ALA A 310 19.90 7.06 23.36
N ARG A 311 20.97 6.27 23.52
CA ARG A 311 21.61 6.07 24.82
C ARG A 311 22.76 7.03 25.11
N ASN A 312 23.27 7.68 24.08
CA ASN A 312 24.43 8.58 24.19
C ASN A 312 24.40 9.66 23.11
N ASP A 313 25.26 10.66 23.22
CA ASP A 313 25.28 11.80 22.31
C ASP A 313 25.65 11.41 20.86
N ARG A 314 26.43 10.35 20.68
CA ARG A 314 26.73 9.84 19.33
C ARG A 314 25.46 9.35 18.61
N ASP A 315 24.61 8.64 19.33
CA ASP A 315 23.37 8.08 18.77
C ASP A 315 22.37 9.18 18.37
N ARG A 316 22.48 10.36 18.97
CA ARG A 316 21.62 11.51 18.64
C ARG A 316 21.95 12.18 17.31
N GLY A 317 23.12 11.87 16.75
CA GLY A 317 23.52 12.40 15.45
C GLY A 317 23.88 13.89 15.41
N PRO A 318 24.39 14.36 14.26
CA PRO A 318 24.90 15.73 14.13
C PRO A 318 23.81 16.81 14.00
N CYS A 319 22.57 16.42 13.72
CA CYS A 319 21.43 17.34 13.56
C CYS A 319 20.54 17.40 14.80
N TYR A 320 20.95 16.75 15.92
CA TYR A 320 20.15 16.74 17.13
C TYR A 320 20.14 18.10 17.82
N ASP A 321 18.93 18.65 17.97
CA ASP A 321 18.66 19.79 18.86
C ASP A 321 17.59 19.35 19.88
N PRO A 322 17.87 19.43 21.21
CA PRO A 322 16.87 19.10 22.24
C PRO A 322 15.54 19.84 22.06
N ALA A 323 15.59 21.08 21.55
CA ALA A 323 14.40 21.89 21.34
C ALA A 323 13.41 21.29 20.33
N ASP A 324 13.90 20.55 19.33
CA ASP A 324 13.07 19.86 18.33
C ASP A 324 12.23 18.73 18.94
N TYR A 325 12.60 18.28 20.13
CA TYR A 325 11.95 17.15 20.83
C TYR A 325 11.21 17.58 22.09
N GLU A 326 11.24 18.88 22.42
CA GLU A 326 10.49 19.41 23.54
C GLU A 326 8.98 19.37 23.25
N GLY A 327 8.20 18.77 24.17
CA GLY A 327 6.75 18.66 24.02
C GLY A 327 6.27 17.55 23.09
N ILE A 328 7.16 16.70 22.54
CA ILE A 328 6.71 15.52 21.81
C ILE A 328 5.87 14.63 22.74
N PRO A 329 4.65 14.23 22.32
CA PRO A 329 3.84 13.30 23.11
C PRO A 329 4.56 11.98 23.34
N TYR A 330 4.45 11.41 24.54
CA TYR A 330 5.05 10.12 24.86
C TYR A 330 4.51 9.00 23.95
N TYR A 331 3.17 9.00 23.72
CA TYR A 331 2.52 8.09 22.79
C TYR A 331 2.26 8.74 21.45
N TYR A 332 2.17 7.93 20.40
CA TYR A 332 1.78 8.41 19.08
C TYR A 332 0.45 9.15 19.13
N LYS A 333 0.46 10.37 18.60
CA LYS A 333 -0.71 11.19 18.36
C LYS A 333 -0.85 11.40 16.83
N PRO A 334 -2.02 11.12 16.23
CA PRO A 334 -2.20 11.28 14.79
C PRO A 334 -2.22 12.76 14.39
N TRP A 335 -1.80 13.05 13.19
CA TRP A 335 -1.75 14.41 12.65
C TRP A 335 -3.10 15.12 12.69
N TYR A 336 -4.20 14.43 12.34
CA TYR A 336 -5.52 15.06 12.35
C TYR A 336 -5.94 15.56 13.75
N ALA A 337 -5.43 14.96 14.82
CA ALA A 337 -5.66 15.44 16.19
C ALA A 337 -4.79 16.66 16.57
N SER A 338 -3.89 17.12 15.70
CA SER A 338 -3.23 18.42 15.80
C SER A 338 -3.95 19.50 14.97
N ARG A 339 -4.79 19.07 14.01
CA ARG A 339 -5.57 19.95 13.15
C ARG A 339 -6.97 20.25 13.70
N PHE A 340 -7.59 19.29 14.36
CA PHE A 340 -8.95 19.37 14.87
C PHE A 340 -8.94 19.23 16.41
N GLU A 341 -9.81 19.96 17.08
CA GLU A 341 -9.96 19.90 18.54
C GLU A 341 -10.86 18.72 18.97
N GLY A 342 -11.68 18.18 18.06
CA GLY A 342 -12.57 17.07 18.35
C GLY A 342 -13.41 16.62 17.16
N ILE A 343 -14.28 15.65 17.41
CA ILE A 343 -15.13 15.06 16.36
C ILE A 343 -16.06 16.08 15.69
N ASN A 344 -16.52 17.10 16.41
CA ASN A 344 -17.42 18.12 15.85
C ASN A 344 -16.72 18.99 14.80
N ASP A 345 -15.43 19.27 14.96
CA ASP A 345 -14.65 20.02 13.97
C ASP A 345 -14.44 19.19 12.71
N VAL A 346 -14.17 17.90 12.87
CA VAL A 346 -14.08 16.96 11.73
C VAL A 346 -15.42 16.92 10.97
N ILE A 347 -16.55 16.81 11.68
CA ILE A 347 -17.89 16.83 11.07
C ILE A 347 -18.13 18.13 10.31
N ALA A 348 -17.83 19.28 10.92
CA ALA A 348 -18.04 20.58 10.32
C ALA A 348 -17.18 20.75 9.05
N TYR A 349 -15.90 20.39 9.12
CA TYR A 349 -15.00 20.44 7.98
C TYR A 349 -15.47 19.52 6.85
N TRP A 350 -15.81 18.26 7.17
CA TRP A 350 -16.29 17.28 6.20
C TRP A 350 -17.56 17.71 5.48
N ARG A 351 -18.54 18.27 6.22
CA ARG A 351 -19.77 18.83 5.63
C ARG A 351 -19.49 20.01 4.69
N ALA A 352 -18.62 20.91 5.10
CA ALA A 352 -18.33 22.13 4.34
C ALA A 352 -17.57 21.87 3.04
N HIS A 353 -16.72 20.82 3.01
CA HIS A 353 -15.81 20.56 1.89
C HIS A 353 -16.16 19.31 1.08
N TYR A 354 -17.24 18.61 1.41
CA TYR A 354 -17.58 17.32 0.82
C TYR A 354 -17.59 17.32 -0.71
N ASP A 355 -18.34 18.23 -1.32
CA ASP A 355 -18.51 18.24 -2.78
C ASP A 355 -17.21 18.67 -3.50
N ASP A 356 -16.43 19.59 -2.92
CA ASP A 356 -15.11 19.99 -3.45
C ASP A 356 -14.10 18.83 -3.39
N LEU A 357 -14.00 18.16 -2.25
CA LEU A 357 -13.10 17.01 -2.07
C LEU A 357 -13.50 15.82 -2.95
N ARG A 358 -14.81 15.62 -3.11
CA ARG A 358 -15.33 14.61 -4.02
C ARG A 358 -14.93 14.91 -5.46
N LYS A 359 -15.14 16.13 -5.91
CA LYS A 359 -14.76 16.59 -7.26
C LYS A 359 -13.27 16.43 -7.53
N LYS A 360 -12.41 16.82 -6.60
CA LYS A 360 -10.95 16.68 -6.72
C LYS A 360 -10.51 15.23 -6.79
N SER A 361 -11.15 14.35 -6.00
CA SER A 361 -10.91 12.90 -6.05
C SER A 361 -11.42 12.27 -7.34
N GLU A 362 -12.52 12.76 -7.90
CA GLU A 362 -13.01 12.36 -9.24
C GLU A 362 -12.03 12.73 -10.35
N LEU A 363 -11.48 13.95 -10.32
CA LEU A 363 -10.46 14.38 -11.29
C LEU A 363 -9.23 13.46 -11.27
N PHE A 364 -8.81 13.02 -10.07
CA PHE A 364 -7.75 12.01 -9.98
C PHE A 364 -8.17 10.66 -10.59
N ALA A 365 -9.36 10.16 -10.25
CA ALA A 365 -9.87 8.90 -10.80
C ALA A 365 -10.00 8.99 -12.34
N GLU A 366 -10.51 10.09 -12.88
CA GLU A 366 -10.61 10.33 -14.30
C GLU A 366 -9.24 10.33 -14.98
N ALA A 367 -8.27 11.09 -14.47
CA ALA A 367 -6.92 11.18 -15.03
C ALA A 367 -6.19 9.83 -14.99
N PHE A 368 -6.28 9.11 -13.86
CA PHE A 368 -5.60 7.82 -13.71
C PHE A 368 -6.21 6.73 -14.61
N HIS A 369 -7.54 6.63 -14.63
CA HIS A 369 -8.25 5.60 -15.40
C HIS A 369 -8.46 5.98 -16.89
N ALA A 370 -8.01 7.16 -17.33
CA ALA A 370 -7.87 7.48 -18.77
C ALA A 370 -6.69 6.74 -19.43
N SER A 371 -5.89 6.03 -18.66
CA SER A 371 -4.75 5.26 -19.15
C SER A 371 -5.16 4.21 -20.18
N THR A 372 -4.42 4.12 -21.27
CA THR A 372 -4.56 3.09 -22.31
C THR A 372 -3.48 2.01 -22.20
N LEU A 373 -2.71 1.99 -21.13
CA LEU A 373 -1.73 0.95 -20.82
C LEU A 373 -2.43 -0.40 -20.58
N PRO A 374 -1.71 -1.53 -20.62
CA PRO A 374 -2.29 -2.84 -20.36
C PRO A 374 -3.13 -2.85 -19.08
N PRO A 375 -4.36 -3.39 -19.11
CA PRO A 375 -5.29 -3.27 -18.00
C PRO A 375 -4.82 -3.98 -16.72
N GLU A 376 -4.01 -5.03 -16.83
CA GLU A 376 -3.35 -5.67 -15.70
C GLU A 376 -2.39 -4.75 -14.96
N VAL A 377 -1.74 -3.83 -15.67
CA VAL A 377 -0.81 -2.82 -15.11
C VAL A 377 -1.58 -1.76 -14.33
N THR A 378 -2.61 -1.17 -14.95
CA THR A 378 -3.41 -0.13 -14.30
C THR A 378 -4.18 -0.68 -13.09
N GLU A 379 -4.65 -1.94 -13.15
CA GLU A 379 -5.24 -2.62 -12.00
C GLU A 379 -4.24 -2.85 -10.88
N ALA A 380 -3.03 -3.32 -11.18
CA ALA A 380 -1.98 -3.55 -10.19
C ALA A 380 -1.59 -2.27 -9.46
N VAL A 381 -1.42 -1.18 -10.19
CA VAL A 381 -1.10 0.12 -9.58
C VAL A 381 -2.26 0.62 -8.72
N ALA A 382 -3.49 0.67 -9.26
CA ALA A 382 -4.67 1.16 -8.53
C ALA A 382 -4.94 0.35 -7.24
N ALA A 383 -4.80 -0.98 -7.30
CA ALA A 383 -5.00 -1.86 -6.16
C ALA A 383 -4.00 -1.56 -5.03
N ASN A 384 -2.73 -1.31 -5.36
CA ASN A 384 -1.68 -1.06 -4.38
C ASN A 384 -1.66 0.38 -3.84
N LEU A 385 -2.35 1.35 -4.49
CA LEU A 385 -2.59 2.66 -3.88
C LEU A 385 -3.43 2.58 -2.61
N SER A 386 -4.20 1.51 -2.42
CA SER A 386 -4.97 1.24 -1.20
C SER A 386 -4.08 1.13 0.06
N ILE A 387 -2.79 0.78 -0.10
CA ILE A 387 -1.82 0.72 0.98
C ILE A 387 -1.68 2.09 1.66
N LEU A 388 -1.73 3.18 0.91
CA LEU A 388 -1.65 4.55 1.44
C LEU A 388 -2.85 4.93 2.31
N LYS A 389 -3.98 4.23 2.18
CA LYS A 389 -5.18 4.42 3.02
C LYS A 389 -5.26 3.44 4.18
N SER A 390 -4.39 2.44 4.21
CA SER A 390 -4.38 1.40 5.25
C SER A 390 -3.60 1.83 6.49
N PRO A 391 -3.75 1.15 7.63
CA PRO A 391 -2.93 1.40 8.82
C PRO A 391 -1.43 1.12 8.67
N THR A 392 -0.97 0.60 7.53
CA THR A 392 0.46 0.54 7.19
C THR A 392 1.10 1.92 7.24
N VAL A 393 0.35 2.96 6.85
CA VAL A 393 0.82 4.35 6.86
C VAL A 393 0.24 5.07 8.06
N MET A 394 1.10 5.69 8.85
CA MET A 394 0.76 6.54 9.98
C MET A 394 1.36 7.94 9.75
N ARG A 395 0.67 8.98 10.22
CA ARG A 395 1.13 10.36 10.14
C ARG A 395 1.05 10.97 11.52
N GLN A 396 2.20 11.29 12.11
CA GLN A 396 2.25 11.79 13.48
C GLN A 396 1.91 13.28 13.57
N HIS A 397 1.72 13.76 14.79
CA HIS A 397 1.19 15.09 15.15
C HIS A 397 1.87 16.27 14.45
N ASP A 398 3.15 16.18 14.12
CA ASP A 398 3.94 17.23 13.44
C ASP A 398 3.87 17.13 11.90
N GLY A 399 3.07 16.19 11.38
CA GLY A 399 2.85 15.99 9.94
C GLY A 399 3.79 14.99 9.28
N ARG A 400 4.85 14.51 9.96
CA ARG A 400 5.76 13.52 9.40
C ARG A 400 5.09 12.15 9.28
N LEU A 401 5.41 11.44 8.21
CA LEU A 401 5.02 10.05 8.05
C LEU A 401 5.91 9.13 8.90
N TRP A 402 5.29 8.07 9.38
CA TRP A 402 5.93 6.90 9.96
C TRP A 402 5.13 5.68 9.53
N CYS A 403 5.79 4.59 9.15
CA CYS A 403 5.09 3.50 8.52
C CYS A 403 5.51 2.15 9.09
N TRP A 404 4.56 1.21 9.05
CA TRP A 404 4.83 -0.21 9.13
C TRP A 404 5.33 -0.74 7.78
N GLU A 405 5.89 -1.93 7.72
CA GLU A 405 6.07 -2.64 6.46
C GLU A 405 4.73 -3.16 5.92
N GLY A 406 3.87 -3.59 6.80
CA GLY A 406 2.50 -4.06 6.57
C GLY A 406 1.77 -4.23 7.89
N ASN A 407 0.71 -5.02 7.92
CA ASN A 407 -0.07 -5.28 9.13
C ASN A 407 -0.31 -6.79 9.32
N ASN A 408 -0.16 -7.27 10.56
CA ASN A 408 -0.73 -8.53 11.00
C ASN A 408 -2.25 -8.40 11.17
N ASP A 409 -2.93 -9.47 11.53
CA ASP A 409 -4.40 -9.46 11.70
C ASP A 409 -4.91 -8.42 12.71
N SER A 410 -4.12 -8.07 13.72
CA SER A 410 -4.52 -7.18 14.82
C SER A 410 -3.40 -6.24 15.31
N SER A 411 -2.30 -6.10 14.59
CA SER A 411 -1.19 -5.20 14.94
C SER A 411 -0.40 -4.84 13.70
N GLY A 412 0.47 -3.83 13.79
CA GLY A 412 1.45 -3.57 12.74
C GLY A 412 2.48 -4.69 12.61
N SER A 413 3.01 -4.88 11.42
CA SER A 413 4.10 -5.79 11.12
C SER A 413 5.37 -5.00 10.83
N CYS A 414 6.47 -5.31 11.51
CA CYS A 414 7.79 -4.72 11.29
C CYS A 414 7.77 -3.18 11.22
N HIS A 415 8.09 -2.55 12.33
CA HIS A 415 7.94 -1.10 12.58
C HIS A 415 9.01 -0.24 11.88
N GLY A 416 8.78 1.06 11.87
CA GLY A 416 9.84 2.07 11.73
C GLY A 416 10.19 2.46 10.32
N THR A 417 9.28 2.37 9.35
CA THR A 417 9.52 2.74 7.94
C THR A 417 10.78 2.07 7.39
N CYS A 418 10.87 0.76 7.63
CA CYS A 418 12.05 -0.06 7.37
C CYS A 418 12.70 0.26 6.02
N THR A 419 13.92 0.79 6.01
CA THR A 419 14.55 1.42 4.85
C THR A 419 14.68 0.47 3.66
N HIS A 420 14.99 -0.81 3.90
CA HIS A 420 15.16 -1.78 2.82
C HIS A 420 13.82 -2.24 2.20
N VAL A 421 12.70 -2.21 2.94
CA VAL A 421 11.36 -2.46 2.37
C VAL A 421 10.85 -1.21 1.65
N TRP A 422 11.04 -0.03 2.24
CA TRP A 422 10.60 1.24 1.66
C TRP A 422 11.45 1.70 0.47
N ASN A 423 12.56 1.03 0.16
CA ASN A 423 13.30 1.18 -1.10
C ASN A 423 12.45 0.85 -2.34
N TYR A 424 11.49 -0.06 -2.21
CA TYR A 424 10.65 -0.49 -3.32
C TYR A 424 9.46 0.44 -3.59
N VAL A 425 9.14 1.34 -2.66
CA VAL A 425 7.98 2.23 -2.76
C VAL A 425 8.20 3.29 -3.84
N GLN A 426 7.36 3.28 -4.87
CA GLN A 426 7.40 4.25 -5.97
C GLN A 426 6.12 5.10 -6.05
N ALA A 427 5.01 4.70 -5.45
CA ALA A 427 3.78 5.48 -5.49
C ALA A 427 3.86 6.77 -4.67
N LEU A 428 4.34 6.69 -3.42
CA LEU A 428 4.37 7.82 -2.49
C LEU A 428 5.17 9.03 -3.02
N PRO A 429 6.43 8.87 -3.52
CA PRO A 429 7.23 10.01 -3.98
C PRO A 429 6.62 10.75 -5.17
N HIS A 430 5.86 10.07 -6.02
CA HIS A 430 5.19 10.68 -7.16
C HIS A 430 3.85 11.33 -6.80
N LEU A 431 3.10 10.76 -5.87
CA LEU A 431 1.78 11.24 -5.51
C LEU A 431 1.80 12.27 -4.38
N PHE A 432 2.69 12.09 -3.41
CA PHE A 432 2.81 12.95 -2.23
C PHE A 432 4.29 13.24 -1.92
N PRO A 433 5.00 13.98 -2.80
CA PRO A 433 6.44 14.21 -2.66
C PRO A 433 6.84 14.90 -1.35
N ASP A 434 5.98 15.76 -0.80
CA ASP A 434 6.24 16.39 0.49
C ASP A 434 6.24 15.35 1.63
N MET A 435 5.36 14.37 1.57
CA MET A 435 5.32 13.29 2.56
C MET A 435 6.52 12.36 2.44
N GLU A 436 6.92 11.99 1.23
CA GLU A 436 8.13 11.18 1.00
C GLU A 436 9.38 11.89 1.56
N ARG A 437 9.50 13.21 1.38
CA ARG A 437 10.63 13.97 1.93
C ARG A 437 10.71 13.89 3.46
N THR A 438 9.58 13.80 4.17
CA THR A 438 9.60 13.61 5.64
C THR A 438 10.25 12.29 6.05
N LEU A 439 10.13 11.25 5.22
CA LEU A 439 10.81 9.97 5.45
C LEU A 439 12.33 10.12 5.25
N ARG A 440 12.76 10.85 4.23
CA ARG A 440 14.20 11.14 3.99
C ARG A 440 14.79 11.98 5.12
N GLU A 441 14.07 12.98 5.59
CA GLU A 441 14.50 13.79 6.75
C GLU A 441 14.65 12.92 7.98
N THR A 442 13.72 12.01 8.25
CA THR A 442 13.84 11.07 9.36
C THR A 442 15.09 10.18 9.22
N GLU A 443 15.31 9.56 8.05
CA GLU A 443 16.48 8.71 7.80
C GLU A 443 17.81 9.45 8.02
N PHE A 444 17.97 10.65 7.47
CA PHE A 444 19.25 11.36 7.49
C PHE A 444 19.45 12.25 8.70
N MET A 445 18.40 12.84 9.26
CA MET A 445 18.52 13.85 10.33
C MET A 445 18.22 13.28 11.72
N VAL A 446 17.44 12.19 11.82
CA VAL A 446 17.04 11.58 13.10
C VAL A 446 17.67 10.22 13.32
N ASP A 447 17.62 9.34 12.31
CA ASP A 447 18.07 7.95 12.42
C ASP A 447 19.55 7.75 12.08
N GLN A 448 20.25 8.80 11.65
CA GLN A 448 21.68 8.77 11.36
C GLN A 448 22.51 9.28 12.53
N ASP A 449 23.50 8.48 12.97
CA ASP A 449 24.44 8.89 14.01
C ASP A 449 25.59 9.77 13.45
N SER A 450 26.43 10.29 14.35
CA SER A 450 27.56 11.15 13.99
C SER A 450 28.65 10.48 13.12
N ARG A 451 28.62 9.16 12.97
CA ARG A 451 29.52 8.39 12.10
C ARG A 451 28.94 8.18 10.70
N GLY A 452 27.68 8.52 10.49
CA GLY A 452 26.93 8.22 9.26
C GLY A 452 26.23 6.86 9.27
N HIS A 453 26.21 6.15 10.39
CA HIS A 453 25.44 4.91 10.56
C HIS A 453 23.97 5.23 10.65
N GLN A 454 23.14 4.63 9.80
CA GLN A 454 21.69 4.73 9.87
C GLN A 454 21.09 3.46 10.48
N THR A 455 20.17 3.63 11.43
CA THR A 455 19.27 2.53 11.78
C THR A 455 18.27 2.36 10.64
N PHE A 456 17.87 1.12 10.34
CA PHE A 456 16.90 0.89 9.28
C PHE A 456 15.44 0.95 9.78
N ARG A 457 15.21 1.36 11.03
CA ARG A 457 13.91 1.46 11.69
C ARG A 457 13.86 2.71 12.58
N ALA A 458 12.91 3.58 12.33
CA ALA A 458 12.63 4.77 13.12
C ALA A 458 11.78 4.47 14.35
N ASN A 459 11.94 5.25 15.41
CA ASN A 459 11.09 5.22 16.60
C ASN A 459 9.70 5.82 16.34
N LEU A 460 8.69 5.42 17.11
CA LEU A 460 7.38 6.06 17.15
C LEU A 460 7.00 6.47 18.59
N PRO A 461 6.71 7.74 18.87
CA PRO A 461 6.90 8.93 18.02
C PRO A 461 8.34 9.05 17.52
N ILE A 462 8.52 9.75 16.38
CA ILE A 462 9.84 9.94 15.76
C ILE A 462 10.75 10.73 16.71
N ARG A 463 11.85 10.12 17.10
CA ARG A 463 12.87 10.63 18.02
C ARG A 463 14.18 9.86 17.83
N PRO A 464 15.35 10.37 18.30
CA PRO A 464 16.63 9.68 18.13
C PRO A 464 16.62 8.23 18.60
N VAL A 465 17.24 7.36 17.82
CA VAL A 465 17.19 5.90 17.94
C VAL A 465 18.47 5.36 18.60
N GLU A 466 18.35 4.24 19.30
CA GLU A 466 19.50 3.48 19.76
C GLU A 466 20.24 2.83 18.58
N HIS A 467 21.56 3.05 18.49
CA HIS A 467 22.44 2.48 17.46
C HIS A 467 23.16 1.20 17.91
N GLY A 468 22.42 0.30 18.56
CA GLY A 468 22.91 -0.99 19.05
C GLY A 468 22.94 -2.12 18.02
N PHE A 469 22.43 -1.88 16.81
CA PHE A 469 22.33 -2.84 15.73
C PHE A 469 23.12 -2.37 14.50
N HIS A 470 23.42 -3.26 13.54
CA HIS A 470 24.07 -2.86 12.30
C HIS A 470 23.09 -2.17 11.34
N ALA A 471 23.62 -1.41 10.38
CA ALA A 471 22.84 -0.83 9.30
C ALA A 471 22.41 -1.91 8.29
N ALA A 472 21.30 -1.69 7.61
CA ALA A 472 20.93 -2.46 6.41
C ALA A 472 21.67 -1.88 5.20
N CYS A 473 22.46 -2.70 4.53
CA CYS A 473 23.31 -2.31 3.41
C CYS A 473 22.48 -1.74 2.24
N ASP A 474 21.52 -2.51 1.79
CA ASP A 474 20.57 -2.13 0.75
C ASP A 474 19.70 -0.93 1.16
N GLY A 475 19.30 -0.85 2.43
CA GLY A 475 18.55 0.26 2.98
C GLY A 475 19.32 1.57 2.93
N GLN A 476 20.57 1.59 3.40
CA GLN A 476 21.39 2.80 3.49
C GLN A 476 21.87 3.27 2.11
N PHE A 477 22.32 2.38 1.22
CA PHE A 477 22.61 2.75 -0.16
C PHE A 477 21.37 3.24 -0.91
N GLY A 478 20.24 2.56 -0.72
CA GLY A 478 18.97 2.94 -1.30
C GLY A 478 18.48 4.33 -0.85
N GLY A 479 18.71 4.68 0.43
CA GLY A 479 18.40 6.01 0.97
C GLY A 479 19.10 7.15 0.19
N ILE A 480 20.34 6.93 -0.23
CA ILE A 480 21.13 7.90 -1.03
C ILE A 480 20.47 8.11 -2.41
N VAL A 481 20.07 7.02 -3.08
CA VAL A 481 19.40 7.09 -4.39
C VAL A 481 18.02 7.73 -4.26
N LYS A 482 17.25 7.38 -3.20
CA LYS A 482 15.95 7.99 -2.92
C LYS A 482 16.06 9.49 -2.67
N ALA A 483 17.07 9.96 -1.95
CA ALA A 483 17.26 11.40 -1.72
C ALA A 483 17.44 12.18 -3.04
N TYR A 484 18.19 11.63 -3.99
CA TYR A 484 18.31 12.20 -5.33
C TYR A 484 16.97 12.19 -6.07
N ARG A 485 16.26 11.06 -6.09
CA ARG A 485 14.93 10.91 -6.70
C ARG A 485 13.95 11.97 -6.17
N ASP A 486 13.87 12.10 -4.85
CA ASP A 486 12.93 12.97 -4.16
C ASP A 486 13.22 14.45 -4.43
N TRP A 487 14.52 14.79 -4.57
CA TRP A 487 14.93 16.11 -5.06
C TRP A 487 14.46 16.39 -6.49
N ARG A 488 14.68 15.44 -7.42
CA ARG A 488 14.30 15.63 -8.83
C ARG A 488 12.79 15.69 -9.04
N ILE A 489 12.01 14.98 -8.20
CA ILE A 489 10.54 15.02 -8.22
C ILE A 489 10.01 16.31 -7.60
N SER A 490 10.57 16.74 -6.47
CA SER A 490 10.09 17.94 -5.76
C SER A 490 10.61 19.26 -6.35
N GLY A 491 11.82 19.26 -6.91
CA GLY A 491 12.49 20.45 -7.39
C GLY A 491 13.13 21.31 -6.28
N ASP A 492 13.09 20.88 -5.03
CA ASP A 492 13.60 21.63 -3.88
C ASP A 492 15.12 21.45 -3.70
N THR A 493 15.88 22.31 -4.36
CA THR A 493 17.35 22.28 -4.32
C THR A 493 17.93 22.69 -2.97
N GLU A 494 17.26 23.56 -2.21
CA GLU A 494 17.72 23.93 -0.87
C GLU A 494 17.55 22.76 0.12
N TRP A 495 16.51 21.97 -0.05
CA TRP A 495 16.30 20.75 0.74
C TRP A 495 17.45 19.73 0.55
N ILE A 496 17.77 19.34 -0.67
CA ILE A 496 18.84 18.36 -0.92
C ILE A 496 20.22 18.92 -0.54
N LYS A 497 20.44 20.22 -0.67
CA LYS A 497 21.65 20.89 -0.23
C LYS A 497 21.88 20.77 1.28
N ARG A 498 20.80 20.86 2.09
CA ARG A 498 20.90 20.63 3.54
C ARG A 498 21.24 19.18 3.86
N LEU A 499 20.70 18.22 3.11
CA LEU A 499 20.96 16.80 3.32
C LEU A 499 22.31 16.34 2.79
N TYR A 500 22.92 17.04 1.83
CA TYR A 500 24.14 16.60 1.15
C TYR A 500 25.31 16.25 2.09
N PRO A 501 25.63 17.02 3.13
CA PRO A 501 26.67 16.63 4.09
C PRO A 501 26.37 15.31 4.83
N LEU A 502 25.10 15.06 5.13
CA LEU A 502 24.65 13.84 5.80
C LEU A 502 24.72 12.64 4.86
N ILE A 503 24.34 12.83 3.59
CA ILE A 503 24.45 11.84 2.51
C ILE A 503 25.93 11.45 2.32
N LYS A 504 26.86 12.42 2.34
CA LYS A 504 28.30 12.14 2.30
C LYS A 504 28.76 11.31 3.51
N SER A 505 28.32 11.68 4.71
CA SER A 505 28.65 10.91 5.92
C SER A 505 28.10 9.48 5.82
N SER A 506 26.91 9.30 5.25
CA SER A 506 26.29 7.99 5.04
C SER A 506 27.09 7.12 4.07
N ILE A 507 27.45 7.62 2.87
CA ILE A 507 28.25 6.82 1.93
C ILE A 507 29.65 6.53 2.48
N ASP A 508 30.25 7.45 3.21
CA ASP A 508 31.55 7.24 3.84
C ASP A 508 31.50 6.16 4.93
N TYR A 509 30.39 6.10 5.69
CA TYR A 509 30.13 4.99 6.61
C TYR A 509 30.04 3.67 5.86
N CYS A 510 29.26 3.59 4.81
CA CYS A 510 29.08 2.38 3.99
C CYS A 510 30.44 1.87 3.45
N ILE A 511 31.25 2.77 2.88
CA ILE A 511 32.57 2.41 2.35
C ILE A 511 33.47 1.87 3.47
N ARG A 512 33.59 2.59 4.58
CA ARG A 512 34.44 2.14 5.73
C ARG A 512 34.00 0.81 6.32
N THR A 513 32.68 0.52 6.25
CA THR A 513 32.09 -0.67 6.89
C THR A 513 32.16 -1.88 5.99
N TRP A 514 31.84 -1.72 4.70
CA TRP A 514 31.63 -2.87 3.79
C TRP A 514 32.69 -2.98 2.67
N ASP A 515 33.38 -1.87 2.31
CA ASP A 515 34.51 -1.83 1.37
C ASP A 515 35.72 -1.08 1.96
N PRO A 516 36.23 -1.51 3.15
CA PRO A 516 37.25 -0.76 3.91
C PRO A 516 38.59 -0.60 3.18
N LYS A 517 38.87 -1.43 2.18
CA LYS A 517 40.07 -1.41 1.35
C LYS A 517 39.89 -0.61 0.05
N GLU A 518 38.73 0.02 -0.12
CA GLU A 518 38.35 0.81 -1.31
C GLU A 518 38.58 0.08 -2.65
N LYS A 519 38.25 -1.19 -2.68
CA LYS A 519 38.35 -2.03 -3.88
C LYS A 519 37.14 -1.88 -4.82
N GLY A 520 36.10 -1.13 -4.41
CA GLY A 520 34.79 -1.11 -5.07
C GLY A 520 34.01 -2.42 -4.86
N VAL A 521 34.27 -3.15 -3.78
CA VAL A 521 33.71 -4.47 -3.51
C VAL A 521 33.22 -4.55 -2.08
N ILE A 522 31.96 -4.90 -1.89
CA ILE A 522 31.39 -5.19 -0.59
C ILE A 522 31.92 -6.55 -0.13
N GLU A 523 33.01 -6.56 0.65
CA GLU A 523 33.67 -7.78 1.11
C GLU A 523 33.16 -8.22 2.48
N GLU A 524 32.83 -7.27 3.36
CA GLU A 524 32.43 -7.53 4.74
C GLU A 524 30.96 -8.01 4.80
N PRO A 525 30.58 -8.77 5.84
CA PRO A 525 29.18 -9.19 5.99
C PRO A 525 28.26 -7.99 6.14
N HIS A 526 27.10 -8.09 5.46
CA HIS A 526 26.17 -6.97 5.36
C HIS A 526 24.72 -7.43 5.46
N HIS A 527 24.01 -6.80 6.39
CA HIS A 527 22.58 -7.01 6.60
C HIS A 527 21.74 -6.44 5.45
N ASN A 528 20.66 -7.10 5.10
CA ASN A 528 19.83 -6.75 3.96
C ASN A 528 18.36 -7.16 4.16
N THR A 529 17.53 -6.92 3.15
CA THR A 529 16.09 -7.18 3.15
C THR A 529 15.68 -8.64 3.42
N TYR A 530 16.64 -9.55 3.40
CA TYR A 530 16.40 -10.96 3.74
C TYR A 530 16.66 -11.29 5.22
N ASP A 531 16.81 -10.26 6.07
CA ASP A 531 17.02 -10.36 7.53
C ASP A 531 18.26 -11.19 7.93
N ILE A 532 19.25 -11.25 7.07
CA ILE A 532 20.49 -12.00 7.24
C ILE A 532 21.68 -11.17 6.79
N GLU A 533 22.88 -11.61 7.14
CA GLU A 533 24.13 -11.10 6.58
C GLU A 533 24.56 -11.98 5.39
N PHE A 534 24.66 -11.36 4.20
CA PHE A 534 25.45 -11.95 3.14
C PHE A 534 26.93 -11.71 3.39
N TRP A 535 27.71 -12.76 3.26
CA TRP A 535 29.15 -12.77 3.49
C TRP A 535 29.89 -12.76 2.14
N GLY A 536 30.51 -11.61 1.83
CA GLY A 536 31.13 -11.35 0.54
C GLY A 536 30.18 -10.78 -0.52
N PRO A 537 30.74 -10.36 -1.68
CA PRO A 537 30.01 -9.64 -2.69
C PRO A 537 28.97 -10.51 -3.42
N GLU A 538 27.81 -9.94 -3.67
CA GLU A 538 26.73 -10.51 -4.45
C GLU A 538 25.99 -9.44 -5.29
N GLY A 539 25.17 -9.88 -6.26
CA GLY A 539 24.59 -8.98 -7.26
C GLY A 539 23.72 -7.87 -6.71
N MET A 540 22.84 -8.15 -5.73
CA MET A 540 21.89 -7.18 -5.18
C MET A 540 22.63 -6.01 -4.49
N SER A 541 23.44 -6.28 -3.46
CA SER A 541 24.13 -5.25 -2.69
C SER A 541 25.18 -4.51 -3.52
N MET A 542 25.87 -5.21 -4.43
CA MET A 542 26.82 -4.58 -5.35
C MET A 542 26.09 -3.65 -6.34
N SER A 543 24.90 -4.00 -6.81
CA SER A 543 24.10 -3.13 -7.69
C SER A 543 23.60 -1.88 -6.96
N PHE A 544 23.20 -2.00 -5.67
CA PHE A 544 22.90 -0.85 -4.81
C PHE A 544 24.13 0.05 -4.59
N TYR A 545 25.29 -0.55 -4.36
CA TYR A 545 26.53 0.20 -4.22
C TYR A 545 26.85 0.99 -5.49
N ALA A 546 26.78 0.36 -6.66
CA ALA A 546 26.97 1.02 -7.95
C ALA A 546 25.98 2.18 -8.15
N ALA A 547 24.70 1.98 -7.82
CA ALA A 547 23.67 3.01 -7.91
C ALA A 547 23.94 4.19 -6.95
N ALA A 548 24.33 3.91 -5.70
CA ALA A 548 24.68 4.94 -4.72
C ALA A 548 25.93 5.73 -5.15
N LEU A 549 27.00 5.06 -5.62
CA LEU A 549 28.19 5.72 -6.13
C LEU A 549 27.90 6.59 -7.36
N ARG A 550 27.09 6.11 -8.30
CA ARG A 550 26.65 6.91 -9.46
C ARG A 550 25.88 8.16 -9.01
N THR A 551 25.01 8.00 -7.99
CA THR A 551 24.27 9.11 -7.40
C THR A 551 25.22 10.13 -6.75
N MET A 552 26.22 9.66 -6.00
CA MET A 552 27.21 10.53 -5.37
C MET A 552 28.05 11.30 -6.39
N VAL A 553 28.40 10.68 -7.52
CA VAL A 553 29.08 11.37 -8.63
C VAL A 553 28.24 12.55 -9.11
N GLU A 554 26.93 12.36 -9.29
CA GLU A 554 26.02 13.40 -9.76
C GLU A 554 25.83 14.53 -8.73
N LEU A 555 25.61 14.16 -7.47
CA LEU A 555 25.47 15.13 -6.37
C LEU A 555 26.75 15.94 -6.16
N SER A 556 27.93 15.29 -6.21
CA SER A 556 29.21 15.99 -6.09
C SER A 556 29.41 17.01 -7.19
N LYS A 557 29.13 16.64 -8.46
CA LYS A 557 29.17 17.59 -9.60
C LYS A 557 28.19 18.75 -9.40
N THR A 558 26.98 18.46 -8.94
CA THR A 558 25.94 19.47 -8.69
C THR A 558 26.40 20.50 -7.64
N PHE A 559 27.00 20.03 -6.54
CA PHE A 559 27.44 20.90 -5.44
C PHE A 559 28.90 21.35 -5.55
N ARG A 560 29.55 21.11 -6.70
CA ARG A 560 30.94 21.51 -6.99
C ARG A 560 31.95 20.90 -6.01
N ASP A 561 31.69 19.66 -5.59
CA ASP A 561 32.59 18.84 -4.80
C ASP A 561 33.35 17.85 -5.70
N ASP A 562 34.46 17.28 -5.24
CA ASP A 562 35.28 16.36 -6.03
C ASP A 562 34.62 14.97 -6.15
N PRO A 563 34.22 14.51 -7.37
CA PRO A 563 33.62 13.21 -7.57
C PRO A 563 34.62 12.07 -7.72
N THR A 564 35.96 12.35 -7.81
CA THR A 564 36.98 11.41 -8.28
C THR A 564 37.00 10.10 -7.51
N ARG A 565 36.85 10.16 -6.18
CA ARG A 565 36.80 8.97 -5.32
C ARG A 565 35.61 8.06 -5.69
N TYR A 566 34.43 8.64 -5.87
CA TYR A 566 33.22 7.88 -6.20
C TYR A 566 33.26 7.34 -7.63
N GLU A 567 33.83 8.10 -8.59
CA GLU A 567 34.04 7.64 -9.97
C GLU A 567 35.01 6.44 -9.99
N SER A 568 36.10 6.50 -9.22
CA SER A 568 37.07 5.41 -9.12
C SER A 568 36.44 4.15 -8.52
N LEU A 569 35.68 4.29 -7.42
CA LEU A 569 34.99 3.17 -6.77
C LEU A 569 33.91 2.57 -7.66
N LEU A 570 33.14 3.39 -8.36
CA LEU A 570 32.14 2.93 -9.32
C LEU A 570 32.76 2.11 -10.45
N HIS A 571 33.84 2.58 -11.03
CA HIS A 571 34.57 1.85 -12.07
C HIS A 571 35.06 0.47 -11.56
N LYS A 572 35.64 0.41 -10.37
CA LYS A 572 36.09 -0.85 -9.76
C LYS A 572 34.92 -1.79 -9.46
N CYS A 573 33.81 -1.25 -8.94
CA CYS A 573 32.59 -2.00 -8.63
C CYS A 573 32.01 -2.69 -9.87
N LEU A 574 31.85 -1.93 -10.96
CA LEU A 574 31.34 -2.48 -12.22
C LEU A 574 32.29 -3.51 -12.85
N ALA A 575 33.60 -3.26 -12.77
CA ALA A 575 34.61 -4.22 -13.25
C ALA A 575 34.55 -5.53 -12.48
N TYR A 576 34.36 -5.46 -11.14
CA TYR A 576 34.23 -6.65 -10.32
C TYR A 576 32.93 -7.41 -10.61
N MET A 577 31.80 -6.73 -10.66
CA MET A 577 30.50 -7.33 -11.00
C MET A 577 30.58 -8.07 -12.34
N ASN A 578 31.08 -7.39 -13.37
CA ASN A 578 31.14 -7.92 -14.72
C ASN A 578 32.15 -9.06 -14.91
N GLY A 579 33.25 -9.05 -14.17
CA GLY A 579 34.35 -9.99 -14.35
C GLY A 579 34.38 -11.15 -13.37
N LYS A 580 33.75 -11.01 -12.18
CA LYS A 580 33.81 -12.00 -11.12
C LYS A 580 32.45 -12.57 -10.73
N LEU A 581 31.43 -11.70 -10.66
CA LEU A 581 30.10 -12.15 -10.23
C LEU A 581 29.22 -12.65 -11.38
N PHE A 582 29.46 -12.22 -12.61
CA PHE A 582 28.70 -12.67 -13.75
C PHE A 582 29.22 -14.04 -14.23
N ASN A 583 28.38 -15.08 -14.10
CA ASN A 583 28.76 -16.47 -14.45
C ASN A 583 28.62 -16.80 -15.93
N GLY A 584 28.28 -15.81 -16.78
CA GLY A 584 27.96 -16.00 -18.19
C GLY A 584 26.46 -15.92 -18.49
N GLU A 585 25.60 -16.00 -17.48
CA GLU A 585 24.15 -15.98 -17.60
C GLU A 585 23.49 -15.05 -16.57
N TYR A 586 23.89 -15.11 -15.31
CA TYR A 586 23.39 -14.24 -14.23
C TYR A 586 24.46 -13.92 -13.18
N PHE A 587 24.18 -12.97 -12.29
CA PHE A 587 25.08 -12.60 -11.20
C PHE A 587 24.90 -13.56 -10.01
N VAL A 588 26.02 -13.98 -9.42
CA VAL A 588 26.10 -14.90 -8.29
C VAL A 588 26.79 -14.23 -7.08
N GLN A 589 26.84 -14.91 -5.95
CA GLN A 589 27.62 -14.51 -4.78
C GLN A 589 29.00 -15.21 -4.78
N GLU A 590 30.03 -14.46 -4.41
CA GLU A 590 31.30 -15.00 -3.98
C GLU A 590 31.34 -15.00 -2.45
N ILE A 591 31.11 -16.16 -1.82
CA ILE A 591 31.09 -16.28 -0.36
C ILE A 591 32.51 -16.05 0.18
N ARG A 592 32.68 -15.06 1.07
CA ARG A 592 33.91 -14.69 1.77
C ARG A 592 33.67 -14.55 3.25
N TRP A 593 34.44 -15.24 4.07
CA TRP A 593 34.31 -15.21 5.52
C TRP A 593 35.65 -15.27 6.26
N THR A 594 36.76 -15.17 5.52
CA THR A 594 38.10 -15.09 6.02
C THR A 594 38.81 -13.81 5.54
N ASP A 595 39.80 -13.35 6.24
CA ASP A 595 40.57 -12.13 5.94
C ASP A 595 39.75 -10.83 5.93
N LEU A 596 38.68 -10.81 6.73
CA LEU A 596 37.78 -9.69 6.94
C LEU A 596 38.15 -8.90 8.23
N GLN A 597 37.54 -7.70 8.36
CA GLN A 597 37.69 -6.93 9.60
C GLN A 597 36.86 -7.50 10.75
N VAL A 598 35.75 -8.12 10.42
CA VAL A 598 34.82 -8.72 11.38
C VAL A 598 35.32 -10.09 11.85
N PRO A 599 35.00 -10.51 13.09
CA PRO A 599 35.31 -11.85 13.58
C PRO A 599 34.70 -12.96 12.73
N ASP A 600 35.30 -14.14 12.83
CA ASP A 600 34.75 -15.39 12.25
C ASP A 600 33.27 -15.61 12.62
N PRO A 601 32.45 -16.14 11.72
CA PRO A 601 31.02 -16.36 11.97
C PRO A 601 30.71 -17.17 13.23
N THR A 602 31.61 -18.07 13.65
CA THR A 602 31.42 -18.89 14.86
C THR A 602 31.54 -18.08 16.16
N GLN A 603 32.15 -16.87 16.10
CA GLN A 603 32.30 -15.96 17.21
C GLN A 603 31.23 -14.89 17.27
N GLN A 604 30.30 -14.85 16.31
CA GLN A 604 29.23 -13.88 16.28
C GLN A 604 27.93 -14.46 16.86
N GLU A 605 27.66 -14.15 18.12
CA GLU A 605 26.46 -14.66 18.83
C GLU A 605 25.11 -14.07 18.39
N ARG A 606 25.09 -13.02 17.56
CA ARG A 606 23.98 -12.06 17.52
C ARG A 606 22.69 -12.55 16.93
N TYR A 607 22.68 -13.40 15.90
CA TYR A 607 21.44 -13.72 15.21
C TYR A 607 21.04 -15.20 15.25
N TYR A 608 21.97 -16.13 15.37
CA TYR A 608 21.72 -17.54 15.11
C TYR A 608 22.30 -18.47 16.17
N ARG A 609 22.19 -18.09 17.45
CA ARG A 609 22.52 -18.96 18.59
C ARG A 609 23.85 -19.75 18.43
N GLY A 610 24.88 -19.11 17.88
CA GLY A 610 26.18 -19.76 17.67
C GLY A 610 26.13 -20.87 16.61
N TYR A 611 27.23 -21.60 16.54
CA TYR A 611 27.36 -22.76 15.65
C TYR A 611 27.57 -24.02 16.50
N SER A 612 26.74 -25.04 16.28
CA SER A 612 26.99 -26.39 16.82
C SER A 612 28.23 -27.01 16.15
N PRO A 613 28.81 -28.09 16.72
CA PRO A 613 29.89 -28.80 16.05
C PRO A 613 29.55 -29.25 14.63
N GLU A 614 28.33 -29.71 14.42
CA GLU A 614 27.81 -30.13 13.09
C GLU A 614 27.70 -28.93 12.14
N GLU A 615 27.20 -27.80 12.62
CA GLU A 615 27.12 -26.58 11.82
C GLU A 615 28.52 -26.03 11.51
N THR A 616 29.47 -26.12 12.42
CA THR A 616 30.86 -25.73 12.18
C THR A 616 31.51 -26.58 11.10
N ALA A 617 31.22 -27.88 11.05
CA ALA A 617 31.71 -28.75 9.98
C ALA A 617 31.16 -28.35 8.61
N VAL A 618 29.86 -27.96 8.54
CA VAL A 618 29.25 -27.43 7.32
C VAL A 618 29.82 -26.06 6.94
N LEU A 619 30.05 -25.18 7.92
CA LEU A 619 30.71 -23.89 7.68
C LEU A 619 32.06 -24.04 6.99
N MET A 620 32.88 -24.97 7.42
CA MET A 620 34.21 -25.21 6.81
C MET A 620 34.12 -25.72 5.35
N GLN A 621 33.00 -26.30 4.96
CA GLN A 621 32.78 -26.83 3.60
C GLN A 621 32.08 -25.84 2.66
N GLU A 622 31.07 -25.13 3.13
CA GLU A 622 30.16 -24.31 2.34
C GLU A 622 30.24 -22.81 2.66
N GLY A 623 30.92 -22.42 3.73
CA GLY A 623 30.87 -21.06 4.25
C GLY A 623 29.72 -20.83 5.24
N PRO A 624 29.48 -19.56 5.62
CA PRO A 624 28.44 -19.19 6.57
C PRO A 624 27.05 -19.67 6.12
N LYS A 625 26.17 -19.97 7.10
CA LYS A 625 24.79 -20.35 6.82
C LYS A 625 24.01 -19.21 6.17
N TYR A 626 22.96 -19.56 5.45
CA TYR A 626 21.99 -18.65 4.82
C TYR A 626 22.55 -17.77 3.70
N GLN A 627 23.50 -18.32 2.95
CA GLN A 627 24.07 -17.64 1.79
C GLN A 627 23.33 -17.99 0.49
N LEU A 628 23.54 -17.16 -0.51
CA LEU A 628 23.04 -17.32 -1.87
C LEU A 628 23.93 -18.24 -2.71
N GLY A 629 25.25 -18.06 -2.63
CA GLY A 629 26.23 -18.81 -3.41
C GLY A 629 25.99 -18.67 -4.92
N LYS A 630 25.77 -19.80 -5.62
CA LYS A 630 25.51 -19.86 -7.06
C LYS A 630 24.05 -19.63 -7.45
N GLY A 631 23.20 -19.17 -6.55
CA GLY A 631 21.77 -18.93 -6.81
C GLY A 631 21.50 -17.77 -7.77
N CYS A 632 20.43 -17.89 -8.53
CA CYS A 632 19.85 -16.85 -9.36
C CYS A 632 18.85 -16.06 -8.52
N LEU A 633 19.24 -14.91 -8.00
CA LEU A 633 18.43 -14.08 -7.11
C LEU A 633 17.52 -13.16 -7.92
N SER A 634 16.22 -13.11 -7.61
CA SER A 634 15.24 -12.37 -8.41
C SER A 634 15.50 -10.85 -8.44
N ASP A 635 15.84 -10.26 -7.32
CA ASP A 635 16.22 -8.84 -7.23
C ASP A 635 17.74 -8.61 -7.25
N GLY A 636 18.50 -9.56 -7.79
CA GLY A 636 19.97 -9.55 -7.83
C GLY A 636 20.62 -8.37 -8.58
N VAL A 637 19.84 -7.54 -9.27
CA VAL A 637 20.30 -6.34 -10.01
C VAL A 637 19.40 -5.13 -9.73
N ILE A 638 18.74 -5.12 -8.59
CA ILE A 638 17.74 -4.11 -8.22
C ILE A 638 18.25 -2.66 -8.27
N GLY A 639 19.55 -2.45 -8.00
CA GLY A 639 20.16 -1.11 -8.09
C GLY A 639 19.96 -0.45 -9.45
N GLY A 640 19.95 -1.23 -10.54
CA GLY A 640 19.65 -0.74 -11.89
C GLY A 640 18.23 -0.26 -12.08
N TRP A 641 17.26 -0.99 -11.53
CA TRP A 641 15.86 -0.54 -11.49
C TRP A 641 15.71 0.74 -10.69
N MET A 642 16.33 0.81 -9.51
CA MET A 642 16.18 1.92 -8.59
C MET A 642 16.76 3.22 -9.16
N ILE A 643 17.93 3.16 -9.81
CA ILE A 643 18.55 4.34 -10.39
C ILE A 643 17.80 4.85 -11.64
N ARG A 644 17.21 3.95 -12.42
CA ARG A 644 16.33 4.30 -13.56
C ARG A 644 15.05 4.99 -13.07
N THR A 645 14.41 4.49 -12.02
CA THR A 645 13.22 5.15 -11.44
C THR A 645 13.56 6.51 -10.83
N ALA A 646 14.80 6.71 -10.35
CA ALA A 646 15.30 8.00 -9.90
C ALA A 646 15.69 8.96 -11.04
N GLY A 647 15.75 8.47 -12.27
CA GLY A 647 16.00 9.27 -13.47
C GLY A 647 17.47 9.51 -13.79
N LEU A 648 18.35 8.67 -13.29
CA LEU A 648 19.74 8.60 -13.68
C LEU A 648 19.99 7.45 -14.66
N ASP A 649 21.01 7.60 -15.47
CA ASP A 649 21.48 6.52 -16.33
C ASP A 649 22.06 5.39 -15.49
N ASP A 650 21.58 4.19 -15.75
CA ASP A 650 22.04 2.97 -15.10
C ASP A 650 23.48 2.65 -15.53
N PRO A 651 24.45 2.64 -14.59
CA PRO A 651 25.84 2.43 -14.90
C PRO A 651 26.21 0.97 -15.20
N MET A 652 25.33 0.02 -14.93
CA MET A 652 25.59 -1.41 -15.11
C MET A 652 25.64 -1.80 -16.61
N ASP A 653 26.30 -2.91 -16.92
CA ASP A 653 26.28 -3.53 -18.23
C ASP A 653 24.86 -4.00 -18.57
N GLN A 654 24.24 -3.32 -19.52
CA GLN A 654 22.82 -3.51 -19.86
C GLN A 654 22.53 -4.90 -20.39
N GLU A 655 23.46 -5.51 -21.18
CA GLU A 655 23.25 -6.86 -21.72
C GLU A 655 23.37 -7.93 -20.64
N LYS A 656 24.31 -7.79 -19.71
CA LYS A 656 24.45 -8.70 -18.56
C LYS A 656 23.28 -8.55 -17.59
N THR A 657 22.80 -7.33 -17.37
CA THR A 657 21.60 -7.06 -16.55
C THR A 657 20.36 -7.69 -17.21
N ALA A 658 20.19 -7.54 -18.52
CA ALA A 658 19.10 -8.17 -19.25
C ALA A 658 19.22 -9.71 -19.24
N SER A 659 20.45 -10.24 -19.39
CA SER A 659 20.72 -11.69 -19.28
C SER A 659 20.31 -12.23 -17.90
N HIS A 660 20.69 -11.52 -16.82
CA HIS A 660 20.28 -11.88 -15.46
C HIS A 660 18.76 -11.91 -15.32
N LEU A 661 18.05 -10.88 -15.77
CA LEU A 661 16.59 -10.82 -15.65
C LEU A 661 15.86 -11.85 -16.53
N ARG A 662 16.40 -12.16 -17.71
CA ARG A 662 15.90 -13.30 -18.52
C ARG A 662 16.09 -14.62 -17.80
N SER A 663 17.20 -14.79 -17.08
CA SER A 663 17.47 -15.98 -16.26
C SER A 663 16.54 -16.07 -15.07
N VAL A 664 16.28 -14.95 -14.39
CA VAL A 664 15.28 -14.84 -13.32
C VAL A 664 13.90 -15.28 -13.84
N HIS A 665 13.44 -14.73 -14.97
CA HIS A 665 12.18 -15.15 -15.56
C HIS A 665 12.19 -16.64 -15.92
N ARG A 666 13.27 -17.14 -16.51
CA ARG A 666 13.38 -18.55 -16.94
C ARG A 666 13.37 -19.54 -15.79
N TYR A 667 14.04 -19.23 -14.68
CA TYR A 667 14.34 -20.18 -13.61
C TYR A 667 13.52 -19.97 -12.34
N ASN A 668 13.10 -18.73 -12.06
CA ASN A 668 12.37 -18.38 -10.84
C ASN A 668 10.87 -18.21 -11.08
N TYR A 669 10.44 -17.93 -12.34
CA TYR A 669 9.02 -17.85 -12.64
C TYR A 669 8.42 -19.24 -12.77
N LEU A 670 7.47 -19.55 -11.89
CA LEU A 670 6.74 -20.81 -11.85
C LEU A 670 5.27 -20.53 -12.21
N PRO A 671 4.76 -21.05 -13.33
CA PRO A 671 3.34 -20.91 -13.69
C PRO A 671 2.40 -21.67 -12.73
N SER A 672 2.94 -22.60 -11.93
CA SER A 672 2.21 -23.35 -10.91
C SER A 672 3.16 -23.76 -9.78
N MET A 673 2.70 -23.57 -8.54
CA MET A 673 3.40 -23.97 -7.32
C MET A 673 3.16 -25.44 -6.93
N LYS A 674 2.48 -26.24 -7.76
CA LYS A 674 2.06 -27.60 -7.43
C LYS A 674 3.21 -28.50 -6.95
N ASN A 675 4.40 -28.30 -7.50
CA ASN A 675 5.60 -29.09 -7.16
C ASN A 675 6.65 -28.27 -6.42
N HIS A 676 6.31 -27.02 -6.02
CA HIS A 676 7.21 -26.16 -5.28
C HIS A 676 7.16 -26.48 -3.78
N ALA A 677 8.32 -26.53 -3.15
CA ALA A 677 8.45 -26.78 -1.72
C ALA A 677 9.17 -25.62 -1.02
N ASN A 678 8.63 -25.18 0.10
CA ASN A 678 9.28 -24.21 1.00
C ASN A 678 9.45 -24.83 2.41
N PRO A 679 10.45 -25.69 2.62
CA PRO A 679 10.61 -26.40 3.88
C PRO A 679 11.10 -25.50 5.03
N GLN A 680 11.76 -24.38 4.73
CA GLN A 680 12.26 -23.46 5.75
C GLN A 680 11.13 -22.65 6.39
N ARG A 681 10.15 -22.20 5.58
CA ARG A 681 8.98 -21.43 6.03
C ARG A 681 7.72 -21.87 5.27
N PRO A 682 7.17 -23.06 5.58
CA PRO A 682 6.13 -23.68 4.72
C PRO A 682 4.82 -22.87 4.64
N THR A 683 4.60 -21.92 5.54
CA THR A 683 3.43 -21.04 5.55
C THR A 683 3.49 -19.89 4.52
N PHE A 684 4.66 -19.64 3.94
CA PHE A 684 4.89 -18.51 3.02
C PHE A 684 4.99 -18.92 1.54
N ALA A 685 4.76 -20.19 1.22
CA ALA A 685 4.58 -20.62 -0.16
C ALA A 685 3.18 -20.29 -0.68
N MET A 686 3.08 -20.01 -1.97
CA MET A 686 1.79 -19.86 -2.64
C MET A 686 1.06 -21.21 -2.72
N GLY A 687 -0.27 -21.17 -2.94
CA GLY A 687 -1.05 -22.39 -3.14
C GLY A 687 -0.68 -23.12 -4.43
N ALA A 688 -1.03 -24.41 -4.53
CA ALA A 688 -0.70 -25.26 -5.69
C ALA A 688 -1.24 -24.72 -7.03
N ASP A 689 -2.40 -24.04 -6.97
CA ASP A 689 -3.06 -23.47 -8.16
C ASP A 689 -2.53 -22.08 -8.53
N ASP A 690 -1.61 -21.53 -7.75
CA ASP A 690 -1.00 -20.23 -8.01
C ASP A 690 0.25 -20.36 -8.86
N GLY A 691 0.54 -19.36 -9.67
CA GLY A 691 1.85 -19.08 -10.22
C GLY A 691 2.56 -18.00 -9.41
N GLY A 692 3.86 -17.82 -9.60
CA GLY A 692 4.64 -16.76 -8.96
C GLY A 692 6.12 -16.79 -9.32
N LEU A 693 6.82 -15.71 -8.92
CA LEU A 693 8.25 -15.57 -9.07
C LEU A 693 8.92 -15.86 -7.73
N VAL A 694 9.57 -17.02 -7.58
CA VAL A 694 10.32 -17.33 -6.36
C VAL A 694 11.55 -16.45 -6.23
N LEU A 695 11.98 -16.19 -4.99
CA LEU A 695 13.09 -15.26 -4.74
C LEU A 695 14.44 -15.78 -5.25
N CYS A 696 14.68 -17.08 -5.22
CA CYS A 696 15.95 -17.65 -5.70
C CYS A 696 15.80 -19.09 -6.14
N SER A 697 16.56 -19.46 -7.19
CA SER A 697 16.72 -20.85 -7.62
C SER A 697 18.19 -21.17 -7.91
N TRP A 698 18.52 -22.45 -7.99
CA TRP A 698 19.86 -22.94 -8.30
C TRP A 698 19.81 -23.84 -9.54
N PRO A 699 19.60 -23.27 -10.74
CA PRO A 699 19.35 -24.07 -11.95
C PRO A 699 20.54 -24.92 -12.36
N HIS A 700 21.76 -24.53 -11.99
CA HIS A 700 23.01 -25.24 -12.31
C HIS A 700 23.61 -25.96 -11.09
N GLY A 701 22.80 -26.18 -10.04
CA GLY A 701 23.26 -26.78 -8.80
C GLY A 701 24.07 -25.81 -7.94
N GLY A 702 24.69 -26.35 -6.88
CA GLY A 702 25.46 -25.52 -5.92
C GLY A 702 24.60 -24.77 -4.91
N GLN A 703 23.36 -25.22 -4.70
CA GLN A 703 22.54 -24.75 -3.59
C GLN A 703 23.24 -25.08 -2.27
N PRO A 704 23.47 -24.10 -1.39
CA PRO A 704 23.95 -24.37 -0.03
C PRO A 704 23.00 -25.32 0.70
N SER A 705 23.50 -26.14 1.61
CA SER A 705 22.65 -27.03 2.42
C SER A 705 21.68 -26.24 3.31
N ARG A 706 22.04 -24.99 3.63
CA ARG A 706 21.23 -24.02 4.38
C ARG A 706 21.22 -22.68 3.61
N PRO A 707 20.41 -22.58 2.54
CA PRO A 707 20.29 -21.36 1.78
C PRO A 707 19.59 -20.27 2.62
N PHE A 708 19.60 -19.01 2.19
CA PHE A 708 18.89 -17.96 2.91
C PHE A 708 17.39 -18.31 3.03
N VAL A 709 16.84 -17.92 4.18
CA VAL A 709 15.57 -18.50 4.68
C VAL A 709 14.35 -18.22 3.81
N TYR A 710 14.40 -17.18 3.00
CA TYR A 710 13.28 -16.76 2.14
C TYR A 710 13.39 -17.24 0.68
N SER A 711 14.43 -17.98 0.33
CA SER A 711 14.76 -18.35 -1.05
C SER A 711 13.59 -18.94 -1.85
N ASN A 712 12.71 -19.70 -1.19
CA ASN A 712 11.58 -20.39 -1.79
C ASN A 712 10.25 -19.59 -1.70
N GLU A 713 10.28 -18.37 -1.22
CA GLU A 713 9.08 -17.51 -1.08
C GLU A 713 8.80 -16.74 -2.37
N VAL A 714 7.57 -16.23 -2.47
CA VAL A 714 7.11 -15.30 -3.50
C VAL A 714 6.68 -14.01 -2.82
N TRP A 715 7.35 -12.90 -3.17
CA TRP A 715 7.05 -11.58 -2.63
C TRP A 715 6.53 -10.66 -3.72
N THR A 716 5.27 -10.26 -3.63
CA THR A 716 4.59 -9.51 -4.69
C THR A 716 5.28 -8.20 -5.08
N GLY A 717 5.88 -7.52 -4.12
CA GLY A 717 6.63 -6.30 -4.41
C GLY A 717 7.89 -6.52 -5.23
N ILE A 718 8.59 -7.66 -5.04
CA ILE A 718 9.74 -8.05 -5.88
C ILE A 718 9.27 -8.48 -7.26
N GLU A 719 8.15 -9.21 -7.36
CA GLU A 719 7.57 -9.56 -8.66
C GLU A 719 7.31 -8.32 -9.53
N TYR A 720 6.71 -7.26 -8.97
CA TYR A 720 6.48 -6.00 -9.69
C TYR A 720 7.78 -5.26 -10.03
N GLN A 721 8.76 -5.27 -9.12
CA GLN A 721 10.06 -4.66 -9.35
C GLN A 721 10.79 -5.36 -10.52
N VAL A 722 10.84 -6.70 -10.54
CA VAL A 722 11.43 -7.50 -11.61
C VAL A 722 10.69 -7.28 -12.93
N ALA A 723 9.35 -7.28 -12.88
CA ALA A 723 8.52 -7.01 -14.06
C ALA A 723 8.82 -5.62 -14.67
N ALA A 724 8.89 -4.58 -13.84
CA ALA A 724 9.25 -3.23 -14.31
C ALA A 724 10.67 -3.19 -14.87
N HIS A 725 11.63 -3.87 -14.24
CA HIS A 725 13.01 -3.90 -14.71
C HIS A 725 13.16 -4.64 -16.05
N LEU A 726 12.45 -5.76 -16.24
CA LEU A 726 12.34 -6.44 -17.53
C LEU A 726 11.81 -5.50 -18.62
N ILE A 727 10.73 -4.77 -18.32
CA ILE A 727 10.12 -3.82 -19.26
C ILE A 727 11.10 -2.70 -19.64
N PHE A 728 11.81 -2.11 -18.66
CA PHE A 728 12.85 -1.10 -18.91
C PHE A 728 13.95 -1.59 -19.87
N LEU A 729 14.20 -2.89 -19.93
CA LEU A 729 15.21 -3.52 -20.79
C LEU A 729 14.63 -4.14 -22.06
N GLY A 730 13.38 -3.83 -22.42
CA GLY A 730 12.72 -4.25 -23.66
C GLY A 730 12.09 -5.66 -23.59
N GLU A 731 12.12 -6.34 -22.46
CA GLU A 731 11.51 -7.67 -22.25
C GLU A 731 10.04 -7.55 -21.77
N THR A 732 9.25 -6.73 -22.50
CA THR A 732 7.91 -6.29 -22.07
C THR A 732 6.97 -7.45 -21.79
N GLU A 733 6.88 -8.45 -22.66
CA GLU A 733 5.94 -9.58 -22.48
C GLU A 733 6.25 -10.43 -21.24
N LYS A 734 7.54 -10.61 -20.91
CA LYS A 734 7.94 -11.33 -19.69
C LYS A 734 7.52 -10.56 -18.43
N GLY A 735 7.68 -9.25 -18.47
CA GLY A 735 7.18 -8.37 -17.39
C GLY A 735 5.67 -8.46 -17.24
N LEU A 736 4.91 -8.35 -18.33
CA LEU A 736 3.44 -8.46 -18.32
C LEU A 736 2.96 -9.83 -17.85
N GLU A 737 3.66 -10.92 -18.18
CA GLU A 737 3.32 -12.27 -17.71
C GLU A 737 3.41 -12.37 -16.18
N ILE A 738 4.45 -11.80 -15.56
CA ILE A 738 4.57 -11.74 -14.11
C ILE A 738 3.41 -10.94 -13.50
N ILE A 739 3.08 -9.78 -14.05
CA ILE A 739 1.99 -8.92 -13.55
C ILE A 739 0.65 -9.64 -13.62
N ARG A 740 0.34 -10.30 -14.75
CA ARG A 740 -0.90 -11.10 -14.90
C ARG A 740 -0.96 -12.20 -13.84
N THR A 741 0.15 -12.85 -13.57
CA THR A 741 0.24 -13.92 -12.56
C THR A 741 -0.07 -13.38 -11.17
N VAL A 742 0.49 -12.24 -10.79
CA VAL A 742 0.17 -11.58 -9.51
C VAL A 742 -1.32 -11.24 -9.44
N ARG A 743 -1.87 -10.55 -10.44
CA ARG A 743 -3.26 -10.12 -10.40
C ARG A 743 -4.26 -11.27 -10.42
N ASN A 744 -3.92 -12.38 -11.06
CA ASN A 744 -4.73 -13.60 -11.05
C ASN A 744 -4.78 -14.28 -9.66
N ARG A 745 -3.73 -14.10 -8.82
CA ARG A 745 -3.75 -14.56 -7.42
C ARG A 745 -4.66 -13.72 -6.53
N TYR A 746 -4.79 -12.42 -6.85
CA TYR A 746 -5.56 -11.44 -6.09
C TYR A 746 -6.87 -11.07 -6.81
N ASP A 747 -7.66 -12.06 -7.17
CA ASP A 747 -8.86 -11.90 -8.00
C ASP A 747 -10.18 -11.82 -7.23
N GLY A 748 -10.15 -11.87 -5.90
CA GLY A 748 -11.32 -11.79 -5.03
C GLY A 748 -11.90 -13.15 -4.62
N ARG A 749 -11.47 -14.27 -5.19
CA ARG A 749 -11.94 -15.62 -4.81
C ARG A 749 -11.31 -16.11 -3.52
N VAL A 750 -10.00 -16.02 -3.43
CA VAL A 750 -9.20 -16.53 -2.30
C VAL A 750 -8.52 -15.38 -1.56
N ARG A 751 -8.07 -14.35 -2.28
CA ARG A 751 -7.35 -13.19 -1.75
C ARG A 751 -8.08 -11.91 -2.13
N ASN A 752 -8.00 -10.92 -1.23
CA ASN A 752 -8.56 -9.58 -1.48
C ASN A 752 -7.73 -8.86 -2.57
N PRO A 753 -8.37 -8.39 -3.66
CA PRO A 753 -7.68 -7.69 -4.75
C PRO A 753 -6.97 -6.41 -4.32
N PHE A 754 -7.39 -5.80 -3.20
CA PHE A 754 -6.89 -4.53 -2.67
C PHE A 754 -5.99 -4.70 -1.45
N ASN A 755 -5.53 -5.92 -1.19
CA ASN A 755 -4.70 -6.26 -0.04
C ASN A 755 -3.66 -7.30 -0.47
N GLU A 756 -2.61 -6.83 -1.12
CA GLU A 756 -1.46 -7.68 -1.42
C GLU A 756 -0.59 -7.80 -0.18
N TYR A 757 -0.23 -9.02 0.18
CA TYR A 757 0.51 -9.30 1.41
C TYR A 757 1.84 -10.01 1.15
N GLU A 758 2.72 -9.84 2.11
CA GLU A 758 4.02 -10.53 2.22
C GLU A 758 4.22 -10.90 3.70
N CYS A 759 4.98 -10.14 4.48
CA CYS A 759 5.01 -10.24 5.94
C CYS A 759 3.93 -9.33 6.54
N GLY A 760 2.68 -9.59 6.21
CA GLY A 760 1.51 -8.82 6.64
C GLY A 760 0.65 -8.30 5.47
N HIS A 761 -0.54 -7.81 5.83
CA HIS A 761 -1.53 -7.22 4.94
C HIS A 761 -1.10 -5.82 4.50
N TRP A 762 -1.54 -5.37 3.31
CA TRP A 762 -1.20 -4.05 2.76
C TRP A 762 0.29 -3.76 2.86
N TYR A 763 1.10 -4.68 2.34
CA TYR A 763 2.54 -4.63 2.49
C TYR A 763 3.17 -3.59 1.55
N ALA A 764 3.97 -2.68 2.10
CA ALA A 764 4.47 -1.48 1.42
C ALA A 764 5.25 -1.78 0.13
N ARG A 765 6.03 -2.89 0.09
CA ARG A 765 6.83 -3.29 -1.07
C ARG A 765 6.00 -3.41 -2.36
N ALA A 766 4.72 -3.79 -2.28
CA ALA A 766 3.85 -3.91 -3.44
C ALA A 766 3.60 -2.57 -4.17
N MET A 767 3.90 -1.42 -3.54
CA MET A 767 3.88 -0.11 -4.21
C MET A 767 5.01 0.07 -5.24
N SER A 768 5.91 -0.91 -5.41
CA SER A 768 6.82 -1.01 -6.55
C SER A 768 6.07 -1.08 -7.88
N SER A 769 4.82 -1.56 -7.86
CA SER A 769 3.91 -1.60 -9.02
C SER A 769 3.76 -0.25 -9.71
N TYR A 770 3.90 0.88 -9.01
CA TYR A 770 3.82 2.21 -9.64
C TYR A 770 4.91 2.44 -10.69
N SER A 771 6.10 1.82 -10.53
CA SER A 771 7.19 1.92 -11.51
C SER A 771 6.87 1.30 -12.87
N LEU A 772 5.82 0.46 -12.96
CA LEU A 772 5.35 -0.10 -14.23
C LEU A 772 4.86 0.97 -15.20
N LEU A 773 4.30 2.08 -14.69
CA LEU A 773 3.89 3.23 -15.50
C LEU A 773 5.12 3.86 -16.18
N GLN A 774 6.19 4.07 -15.40
CA GLN A 774 7.45 4.60 -15.92
C GLN A 774 8.12 3.62 -16.89
N ALA A 775 8.14 2.34 -16.57
CA ALA A 775 8.80 1.32 -17.38
C ALA A 775 8.16 1.19 -18.78
N LEU A 776 6.83 1.24 -18.87
CA LEU A 776 6.12 1.15 -20.16
C LEU A 776 6.22 2.42 -20.99
N THR A 777 6.17 3.58 -20.37
CA THR A 777 6.02 4.87 -21.05
C THR A 777 7.29 5.69 -21.12
N GLY A 778 8.27 5.39 -20.27
CA GLY A 778 9.44 6.24 -20.05
C GLY A 778 9.09 7.64 -19.54
N ILE A 779 7.85 7.83 -19.05
CA ILE A 779 7.43 9.14 -18.54
C ILE A 779 8.15 9.43 -17.23
N ARG A 780 8.85 10.54 -17.22
CA ARG A 780 9.49 11.11 -16.05
C ARG A 780 9.44 12.63 -16.14
N TYR A 781 8.98 13.28 -15.11
CA TYR A 781 9.06 14.72 -14.98
C TYR A 781 10.15 15.08 -13.98
N ASP A 782 11.07 15.91 -14.42
CA ASP A 782 12.16 16.47 -13.63
C ASP A 782 11.80 17.90 -13.23
N ALA A 783 11.49 18.11 -11.97
CA ALA A 783 11.01 19.40 -11.47
C ALA A 783 12.15 20.45 -11.34
N VAL A 784 13.41 20.03 -11.24
CA VAL A 784 14.56 20.95 -11.17
C VAL A 784 14.76 21.65 -12.52
N ASP A 785 14.78 20.85 -13.60
CA ASP A 785 15.00 21.34 -14.96
C ASP A 785 13.69 21.63 -15.70
N LYS A 786 12.55 21.32 -15.08
CA LYS A 786 11.21 21.42 -15.67
C LYS A 786 11.09 20.70 -17.02
N THR A 787 11.67 19.50 -17.07
CA THR A 787 11.78 18.69 -18.27
C THR A 787 10.90 17.45 -18.16
N LEU A 788 10.02 17.26 -19.14
CA LEU A 788 9.27 16.02 -19.34
C LEU A 788 10.05 15.10 -20.27
N TYR A 789 10.37 13.91 -19.79
CA TYR A 789 10.95 12.83 -20.59
C TYR A 789 9.88 11.83 -20.96
N ILE A 790 9.92 11.32 -22.18
CA ILE A 790 9.02 10.28 -22.70
C ILE A 790 9.89 9.33 -23.56
N ASP A 791 10.04 8.10 -23.09
CA ASP A 791 10.86 7.08 -23.75
C ASP A 791 10.17 5.70 -23.67
N PRO A 792 9.09 5.50 -24.45
CA PRO A 792 8.24 4.31 -24.31
C PRO A 792 8.98 3.04 -24.72
N ALA A 793 8.78 1.98 -23.92
CA ALA A 793 9.32 0.65 -24.15
C ALA A 793 8.76 -0.04 -25.41
N THR A 794 7.59 0.40 -25.87
CA THR A 794 6.91 -0.12 -27.06
C THR A 794 6.58 0.99 -28.05
N ASP A 795 6.46 0.66 -29.30
CA ASP A 795 5.95 1.58 -30.30
C ASP A 795 4.41 1.65 -30.20
N GLY A 796 3.86 2.83 -30.46
CA GLY A 796 2.42 3.03 -30.49
C GLY A 796 1.97 4.28 -29.73
N ASP A 797 0.69 4.57 -29.90
CA ASP A 797 0.01 5.66 -29.19
C ASP A 797 -0.37 5.19 -27.80
N PHE A 798 -0.27 6.07 -26.80
CA PHE A 798 -0.73 5.77 -25.45
C PHE A 798 -1.17 7.04 -24.72
N THR A 799 -2.00 6.84 -23.68
CA THR A 799 -2.28 7.82 -22.64
C THR A 799 -1.89 7.22 -21.29
N SER A 800 -1.22 7.98 -20.44
CA SER A 800 -0.82 7.56 -19.11
C SER A 800 -0.92 8.69 -18.11
N PHE A 801 -1.14 8.33 -16.85
CA PHE A 801 -1.18 9.26 -15.73
C PHE A 801 0.20 9.89 -15.47
N LEU A 802 0.21 11.18 -15.13
CA LEU A 802 1.36 11.93 -14.65
C LEU A 802 1.01 12.66 -13.37
N SER A 803 1.84 12.52 -12.34
CA SER A 803 1.82 13.36 -11.13
C SER A 803 3.15 14.08 -10.98
N THR A 804 3.10 15.32 -10.51
CA THR A 804 4.24 16.19 -10.19
C THR A 804 4.01 16.83 -8.84
N ALA A 805 4.98 17.51 -8.26
CA ALA A 805 4.81 18.23 -7.00
C ALA A 805 3.77 19.36 -7.07
N GLY A 806 3.46 19.87 -8.27
CA GLY A 806 2.52 20.99 -8.46
C GLY A 806 1.11 20.58 -8.89
N GLY A 807 0.90 19.32 -9.30
CA GLY A 807 -0.40 18.86 -9.80
C GLY A 807 -0.33 17.57 -10.57
N PHE A 808 -1.46 17.13 -11.09
CA PHE A 808 -1.55 15.87 -11.84
C PHE A 808 -2.42 16.01 -13.11
N GLY A 809 -2.23 15.05 -14.00
CA GLY A 809 -2.95 14.96 -15.25
C GLY A 809 -2.56 13.73 -16.07
N THR A 810 -2.64 13.87 -17.40
CA THR A 810 -2.28 12.81 -18.32
C THR A 810 -1.24 13.27 -19.33
N VAL A 811 -0.37 12.34 -19.73
CA VAL A 811 0.50 12.47 -20.91
C VAL A 811 -0.07 11.58 -22.00
N GLU A 812 -0.33 12.17 -23.17
CA GLU A 812 -0.72 11.46 -24.39
C GLU A 812 0.45 11.49 -25.38
N LEU A 813 0.82 10.36 -25.93
CA LEU A 813 1.66 10.28 -27.13
C LEU A 813 0.78 9.79 -28.27
N LYS A 814 0.56 10.65 -29.28
CA LYS A 814 -0.28 10.30 -30.44
C LYS A 814 0.41 10.65 -31.74
N ASN A 815 0.59 9.65 -32.61
CA ASN A 815 1.32 9.81 -33.86
C ASN A 815 2.70 10.50 -33.65
N GLY A 816 3.42 10.13 -32.60
CA GLY A 816 4.72 10.67 -32.23
C GLY A 816 4.69 12.13 -31.71
N LYS A 817 3.51 12.65 -31.33
CA LYS A 817 3.37 14.01 -30.81
C LYS A 817 2.91 13.94 -29.34
N PRO A 818 3.70 14.47 -28.41
CA PRO A 818 3.33 14.49 -27.01
C PRO A 818 2.36 15.63 -26.69
N ALA A 819 1.36 15.32 -25.83
CA ALA A 819 0.47 16.29 -25.23
C ALA A 819 0.31 16.02 -23.73
N VAL A 820 0.11 17.07 -22.95
CA VAL A 820 -0.17 16.99 -21.50
C VAL A 820 -1.47 17.71 -21.21
N THR A 821 -2.37 17.02 -20.51
CA THR A 821 -3.61 17.59 -20.00
C THR A 821 -3.54 17.64 -18.47
N THR A 822 -3.59 18.84 -17.91
CA THR A 822 -3.61 19.05 -16.46
C THR A 822 -5.06 18.97 -15.97
N TYR A 823 -5.33 18.09 -15.02
CA TYR A 823 -6.62 17.90 -14.37
C TYR A 823 -6.72 18.66 -13.04
N TYR A 824 -5.60 18.78 -12.33
CA TYR A 824 -5.55 19.47 -11.03
C TYR A 824 -4.20 20.13 -10.84
N GLY A 825 -4.20 21.32 -10.21
CA GLY A 825 -2.97 22.06 -9.89
C GLY A 825 -2.29 22.66 -11.14
N ASN A 826 -0.97 22.67 -11.14
CA ASN A 826 -0.16 23.21 -12.24
C ASN A 826 1.01 22.28 -12.59
N ILE A 827 1.19 22.00 -13.87
CA ILE A 827 2.33 21.23 -14.39
C ILE A 827 3.15 22.17 -15.30
N ASP A 828 4.28 22.69 -14.78
CA ASP A 828 5.15 23.64 -15.50
C ASP A 828 6.22 22.90 -16.30
N ILE A 829 5.98 22.70 -17.60
CA ILE A 829 6.90 22.02 -18.52
C ILE A 829 7.60 23.05 -19.42
N ARG A 830 8.91 23.20 -19.27
CA ARG A 830 9.75 24.05 -20.13
C ARG A 830 10.36 23.28 -21.28
N HIS A 831 10.71 22.05 -21.07
CA HIS A 831 11.36 21.18 -22.04
C HIS A 831 10.64 19.84 -22.12
N CYS A 832 10.64 19.25 -23.30
CA CYS A 832 10.20 17.89 -23.53
C CYS A 832 11.26 17.13 -24.33
N MET A 833 11.58 15.93 -23.86
CA MET A 833 12.50 14.99 -24.50
C MET A 833 11.74 13.73 -24.87
N LEU A 834 11.58 13.49 -26.18
CA LEU A 834 10.96 12.27 -26.70
C LEU A 834 12.05 11.38 -27.31
N ARG A 835 12.28 10.19 -26.74
CA ARG A 835 13.33 9.25 -27.18
C ARG A 835 14.70 9.95 -27.30
N GLY A 836 15.08 10.70 -26.26
CA GLY A 836 16.33 11.45 -26.20
C GLY A 836 16.43 12.70 -27.08
N LYS A 837 15.39 13.05 -27.86
CA LYS A 837 15.37 14.22 -28.75
C LYS A 837 14.41 15.30 -28.25
N LYS A 838 14.78 16.58 -28.41
CA LYS A 838 13.87 17.69 -28.09
C LYS A 838 12.58 17.58 -28.90
N ALA A 839 11.44 17.70 -28.24
CA ALA A 839 10.12 17.68 -28.86
C ALA A 839 9.27 18.87 -28.37
N LYS A 840 8.30 19.29 -29.20
CA LYS A 840 7.27 20.23 -28.74
C LYS A 840 6.17 19.46 -28.05
N VAL A 841 5.79 19.90 -26.88
CA VAL A 841 4.65 19.35 -26.13
C VAL A 841 3.49 20.34 -26.17
N ARG A 842 2.29 19.84 -26.43
CA ARG A 842 1.04 20.61 -26.29
C ARG A 842 0.56 20.49 -24.85
N THR A 843 0.26 21.60 -24.18
CA THR A 843 -0.31 21.63 -22.83
C THR A 843 -1.75 22.13 -22.87
N VAL A 844 -2.63 21.50 -22.10
CA VAL A 844 -4.05 21.86 -21.93
C VAL A 844 -4.35 21.83 -20.45
N ASN A 845 -5.06 22.81 -19.91
CA ASN A 845 -5.58 22.83 -18.55
C ASN A 845 -7.10 22.66 -18.63
N LEU A 846 -7.65 21.73 -17.86
CA LEU A 846 -9.08 21.46 -17.72
C LEU A 846 -9.73 22.35 -16.67
#